data_ed5719f6d39c8fb2e01b74d030fdd797
#
_entry.id   ed5719f6d39c8fb2e01b74d030fdd797
#
_cell.length_a   1.000
_cell.length_b   1.000
_cell.length_c   1.000
_cell.angle_alpha   90.00
_cell.angle_beta   90.00
_cell.angle_gamma   90.00
#
_symmetry.space_group_name_H-M   'P 1'
#
loop_
_entity.id
_entity.type
_entity.pdbx_description
1 polymer ?
#
loop_
_entity_poly.entity_id
_entity_poly.type
_entity_poly.pdbx_seq_one_letter_code
_entity_poly.pdbx_strand_id
1 'polypeptide(L)'
;MERLVSTVKCLTEHLLQKHLTDYEEVIQKLFSEVSGLEEFPKISDPQLEECAIQLWNWAVTKNVGTIISKHQKAKVRHVACSLLYCSEPEQPTEGVLRKQILMASKTGRTWLDCKNPQMADYFLRLAVKSLETLYSQLTSRGDGAADITSSKGDVEKDLLRILSCQAESAISQGNNHEAVAHVQRCRDMLLRLPKDTAYLSLMCYNFGVDTYNVKKFEDSAFWLSQSYDIGKMNERYAPGSEVQAKVLRLLATVYLEWDCERFQEKALNAVSLANKEYVSASGLYLKIRILLRCRASDDHIRAGLNEMLEAKISLEMCLSTVNILMSADREVLAFEYLKRVCQHFESSPDLGTALVLHVELLLQKGKELLGKQKIDDIITGHYTGKQLTPQALTCLHVMLWDKASKHFEATDYSEALQWYNYSLSFFKAGQMEPNYAKLQRNRASCFLQLKQLEKAKEAIKEAERCDPESIFTQFSVYKIAVLENNVEKAADAVNAMGRLSKSPVGDEDGLLVSENAASNLLRLAAQIALENKQQETAMKALESLCENSKDEAQVLTALRCLIRLVLSTMEQPSDEMRNVNMDVLLPYLKMAQRKVSHQTCLTAEQRTEEANWFRKIAWNSALQCESCPDRMRDFFVLSYQLSQLCPPDRTLLMGQKTCLLMAAAACLELCRKSLLTDQTEELTQALEHIQTCWEVWKTLKASGNFPTDPTDTLLLLYEFEARAKLNDPKVETVLESVLDLENVETKVLETIAALAMEPPAHFPLLSKKALRVALSLHKKQPQADLDRCSMCVHSLIKLSLPSGVSEVEAHVLEEVWDYYEEALSIIAAAPDDFPEMETLWLLTRAWNTGILLYSLAQYPEAEKWCGLAMSFIRHLGSLQESYETQMSGLYSEILDRLDKAKKNIIMEE
;
A
#
# COMPACT_ATOMS: atom_id res chain seq x y z
N MET A 1 -60.47 12.41 -35.03
CA MET A 1 -61.13 11.44 -34.17
C MET A 1 -60.94 10.01 -34.60
N GLU A 2 -61.35 9.58 -35.82
CA GLU A 2 -61.13 8.23 -36.33
C GLU A 2 -59.64 7.82 -36.30
N ARG A 3 -58.72 8.74 -36.59
CA ARG A 3 -57.26 8.52 -36.48
C ARG A 3 -56.83 8.20 -35.04
N LEU A 4 -57.38 8.91 -34.03
CA LEU A 4 -57.06 8.65 -32.62
C LEU A 4 -57.54 7.24 -32.21
N VAL A 5 -58.79 6.88 -32.56
CA VAL A 5 -59.33 5.55 -32.27
C VAL A 5 -58.49 4.44 -32.93
N SER A 6 -58.11 4.63 -34.18
CA SER A 6 -57.28 3.65 -34.90
C SER A 6 -55.87 3.52 -34.29
N THR A 7 -55.26 4.67 -33.90
CA THR A 7 -53.94 4.66 -33.25
C THR A 7 -53.97 3.99 -31.88
N VAL A 8 -54.97 4.35 -31.03
CA VAL A 8 -55.11 3.74 -29.71
C VAL A 8 -55.36 2.24 -29.80
N LYS A 9 -56.20 1.81 -30.74
CA LYS A 9 -56.44 0.38 -30.97
C LYS A 9 -55.16 -0.37 -31.37
N CYS A 10 -54.45 0.13 -32.37
CA CYS A 10 -53.18 -0.45 -32.84
C CYS A 10 -52.13 -0.55 -31.70
N LEU A 11 -51.95 0.51 -30.91
CA LEU A 11 -51.02 0.52 -29.80
C LEU A 11 -51.46 -0.40 -28.65
N THR A 12 -52.81 -0.53 -28.42
CA THR A 12 -53.34 -1.45 -27.42
C THR A 12 -53.08 -2.91 -27.83
N GLU A 13 -53.38 -3.26 -29.09
CA GLU A 13 -53.06 -4.58 -29.63
C GLU A 13 -51.57 -4.93 -29.55
N HIS A 14 -50.74 -3.92 -29.87
CA HIS A 14 -49.28 -4.07 -29.74
C HIS A 14 -48.84 -4.32 -28.29
N LEU A 15 -49.38 -3.58 -27.33
CA LEU A 15 -49.05 -3.75 -25.89
C LEU A 15 -49.49 -5.12 -25.35
N LEU A 16 -50.59 -5.68 -25.90
CA LEU A 16 -51.12 -6.99 -25.50
C LEU A 16 -50.34 -8.20 -26.07
N GLN A 17 -49.43 -8.00 -27.02
CA GLN A 17 -48.61 -9.07 -27.58
C GLN A 17 -47.69 -9.70 -26.52
N LYS A 18 -47.63 -11.06 -26.49
CA LYS A 18 -46.91 -11.83 -25.46
C LYS A 18 -45.39 -11.66 -25.50
N HIS A 19 -44.83 -11.18 -26.59
CA HIS A 19 -43.37 -11.11 -26.85
C HIS A 19 -42.84 -9.70 -27.03
N LEU A 20 -43.49 -8.71 -26.44
CA LEU A 20 -43.01 -7.33 -26.51
C LEU A 20 -41.73 -7.17 -25.65
N THR A 21 -40.67 -6.65 -26.23
CA THR A 21 -39.39 -6.41 -25.56
C THR A 21 -39.31 -5.01 -24.96
N ASP A 22 -40.06 -4.06 -25.50
CA ASP A 22 -40.04 -2.66 -25.07
C ASP A 22 -41.47 -2.15 -24.77
N TYR A 23 -41.92 -2.41 -23.55
CA TYR A 23 -43.19 -1.88 -23.06
C TYR A 23 -43.15 -0.36 -22.87
N GLU A 24 -41.97 0.22 -22.61
CA GLU A 24 -41.88 1.63 -22.25
C GLU A 24 -42.27 2.54 -23.41
N GLU A 25 -41.78 2.27 -24.60
CA GLU A 25 -42.05 3.07 -25.79
C GLU A 25 -43.55 3.04 -26.15
N VAL A 26 -44.17 1.87 -26.11
CA VAL A 26 -45.59 1.73 -26.42
C VAL A 26 -46.47 2.43 -25.39
N ILE A 27 -46.16 2.27 -24.10
CA ILE A 27 -46.87 2.94 -23.02
C ILE A 27 -46.72 4.45 -23.13
N GLN A 28 -45.52 4.94 -23.46
CA GLN A 28 -45.27 6.38 -23.62
C GLN A 28 -46.04 6.97 -24.81
N LYS A 29 -46.10 6.28 -25.94
CA LYS A 29 -46.89 6.67 -27.11
C LYS A 29 -48.40 6.71 -26.79
N LEU A 30 -48.95 5.66 -26.16
CA LEU A 30 -50.30 5.62 -25.70
C LEU A 30 -50.64 6.79 -24.76
N PHE A 31 -49.76 7.04 -23.80
CA PHE A 31 -49.95 8.11 -22.84
C PHE A 31 -49.91 9.48 -23.50
N SER A 32 -49.00 9.76 -24.42
CA SER A 32 -48.90 11.05 -25.12
C SER A 32 -50.10 11.34 -26.03
N GLU A 33 -50.65 10.31 -26.67
CA GLU A 33 -51.86 10.48 -27.52
C GLU A 33 -53.11 10.83 -26.71
N VAL A 34 -53.23 10.31 -25.49
CA VAL A 34 -54.44 10.48 -24.66
C VAL A 34 -54.31 11.62 -23.64
N SER A 35 -53.14 11.88 -23.08
CA SER A 35 -52.90 12.92 -22.07
C SER A 35 -53.06 14.36 -22.59
N GLY A 36 -52.99 14.57 -23.92
CA GLY A 36 -53.22 15.87 -24.55
C GLY A 36 -54.68 16.26 -24.76
N LEU A 37 -55.61 15.39 -24.38
CA LEU A 37 -57.06 15.68 -24.49
C LEU A 37 -57.50 16.49 -23.28
N GLU A 38 -57.59 17.82 -23.40
CA GLU A 38 -58.01 18.73 -22.30
C GLU A 38 -59.46 18.52 -21.87
N GLU A 39 -60.36 18.16 -22.80
CA GLU A 39 -61.75 17.69 -22.54
C GLU A 39 -61.95 16.33 -23.21
N PHE A 40 -62.53 15.37 -22.51
CA PHE A 40 -62.86 14.08 -23.10
C PHE A 40 -63.94 14.23 -24.21
N PRO A 41 -63.54 14.19 -25.48
CA PRO A 41 -64.57 14.22 -26.54
C PRO A 41 -65.40 12.95 -26.45
N LYS A 42 -66.73 13.11 -26.41
CA LYS A 42 -67.65 11.96 -26.43
C LYS A 42 -67.61 11.28 -27.79
N ILE A 43 -67.01 10.08 -27.81
CA ILE A 43 -66.83 9.27 -28.99
C ILE A 43 -67.67 8.02 -28.81
N SER A 44 -68.82 7.95 -29.51
CA SER A 44 -69.71 6.78 -29.45
C SER A 44 -69.10 5.60 -30.25
N ASP A 45 -68.02 5.05 -29.77
CA ASP A 45 -67.33 3.90 -30.37
C ASP A 45 -67.15 2.78 -29.34
N PRO A 46 -67.85 1.62 -29.50
CA PRO A 46 -67.73 0.50 -28.57
C PRO A 46 -66.34 -0.08 -28.45
N GLN A 47 -65.52 0.11 -29.45
CA GLN A 47 -64.10 -0.39 -29.45
C GLN A 47 -63.24 0.34 -28.47
N LEU A 48 -63.50 1.62 -28.15
CA LEU A 48 -62.78 2.37 -27.14
C LEU A 48 -63.05 1.84 -25.74
N GLU A 49 -64.29 1.49 -25.42
CA GLU A 49 -64.62 0.86 -24.13
C GLU A 49 -63.86 -0.48 -23.98
N GLU A 50 -63.83 -1.29 -25.07
CA GLU A 50 -63.11 -2.56 -25.07
C GLU A 50 -61.64 -2.36 -24.85
N CYS A 51 -60.96 -1.42 -25.55
CA CYS A 51 -59.56 -1.06 -25.35
C CYS A 51 -59.31 -0.60 -23.92
N ALA A 52 -60.19 0.23 -23.36
CA ALA A 52 -60.09 0.71 -21.97
C ALA A 52 -60.08 -0.47 -20.97
N ILE A 53 -60.99 -1.45 -21.16
CA ILE A 53 -61.07 -2.62 -20.29
C ILE A 53 -59.85 -3.54 -20.47
N GLN A 54 -59.38 -3.73 -21.69
CA GLN A 54 -58.20 -4.55 -21.97
C GLN A 54 -56.94 -3.95 -21.36
N LEU A 55 -56.71 -2.65 -21.52
CA LEU A 55 -55.57 -1.94 -20.91
C LEU A 55 -55.64 -1.98 -19.38
N TRP A 56 -56.83 -1.81 -18.82
CA TRP A 56 -57.04 -1.89 -17.39
C TRP A 56 -56.68 -3.26 -16.84
N ASN A 57 -57.21 -4.33 -17.47
CA ASN A 57 -56.92 -5.71 -17.08
C ASN A 57 -55.43 -6.03 -17.23
N TRP A 58 -54.79 -5.56 -18.30
CA TRP A 58 -53.38 -5.70 -18.49
C TRP A 58 -52.58 -5.06 -17.34
N ALA A 59 -52.92 -3.81 -16.97
CA ALA A 59 -52.25 -3.11 -15.87
C ALA A 59 -52.46 -3.77 -14.50
N VAL A 60 -53.58 -4.52 -14.31
CA VAL A 60 -53.85 -5.26 -13.09
C VAL A 60 -53.05 -6.58 -13.03
N THR A 61 -52.93 -7.26 -14.17
CA THR A 61 -52.30 -8.59 -14.24
C THR A 61 -50.76 -8.55 -14.28
N LYS A 62 -50.17 -7.45 -14.75
CA LYS A 62 -48.69 -7.33 -14.81
C LYS A 62 -48.08 -6.98 -13.45
N ASN A 63 -47.04 -7.69 -13.09
CA ASN A 63 -46.33 -7.49 -11.85
C ASN A 63 -45.45 -6.24 -11.92
N VAL A 64 -45.59 -5.35 -10.95
CA VAL A 64 -44.79 -4.16 -10.79
C VAL A 64 -43.38 -4.55 -10.31
N GLY A 65 -42.36 -3.98 -10.94
CA GLY A 65 -40.94 -4.19 -10.57
C GLY A 65 -40.22 -5.32 -11.31
N THR A 66 -40.96 -6.22 -11.95
CA THR A 66 -40.37 -7.30 -12.77
C THR A 66 -40.42 -7.00 -14.27
N ILE A 67 -41.53 -6.39 -14.73
CA ILE A 67 -41.79 -6.12 -16.14
C ILE A 67 -42.05 -4.63 -16.38
N ILE A 68 -42.82 -3.98 -15.48
CA ILE A 68 -43.19 -2.58 -15.58
C ILE A 68 -42.96 -1.81 -14.27
N SER A 69 -42.61 -0.53 -14.37
CA SER A 69 -42.49 0.36 -13.22
C SER A 69 -43.85 0.81 -12.69
N LYS A 70 -43.88 1.31 -11.44
CA LYS A 70 -45.07 1.92 -10.87
C LYS A 70 -45.62 3.07 -11.73
N HIS A 71 -44.69 3.86 -12.28
CA HIS A 71 -45.02 5.01 -13.14
C HIS A 71 -45.63 4.58 -14.49
N GLN A 72 -45.11 3.54 -15.12
CA GLN A 72 -45.66 2.96 -16.35
C GLN A 72 -47.08 2.41 -16.10
N LYS A 73 -47.27 1.72 -14.96
CA LYS A 73 -48.62 1.25 -14.54
C LYS A 73 -49.59 2.40 -14.36
N ALA A 74 -49.14 3.52 -13.78
CA ALA A 74 -49.96 4.71 -13.64
C ALA A 74 -50.39 5.30 -14.99
N LYS A 75 -49.46 5.35 -15.97
CA LYS A 75 -49.76 5.80 -17.34
C LYS A 75 -50.77 4.92 -18.03
N VAL A 76 -50.65 3.61 -17.93
CA VAL A 76 -51.61 2.68 -18.57
C VAL A 76 -53.01 2.82 -17.93
N ARG A 77 -53.09 2.92 -16.59
CA ARG A 77 -54.36 3.16 -15.89
C ARG A 77 -54.95 4.51 -16.25
N HIS A 78 -54.13 5.52 -16.39
CA HIS A 78 -54.55 6.85 -16.86
C HIS A 78 -55.22 6.74 -18.24
N VAL A 79 -54.54 6.13 -19.20
CA VAL A 79 -55.07 5.93 -20.55
C VAL A 79 -56.38 5.15 -20.53
N ALA A 80 -56.40 4.02 -19.83
CA ALA A 80 -57.60 3.19 -19.73
C ALA A 80 -58.78 3.95 -19.15
N CYS A 81 -58.57 4.71 -18.09
CA CYS A 81 -59.59 5.51 -17.45
C CYS A 81 -60.09 6.63 -18.38
N SER A 82 -59.20 7.34 -19.04
CA SER A 82 -59.52 8.42 -19.97
C SER A 82 -60.36 7.92 -21.15
N LEU A 83 -59.98 6.77 -21.71
CA LEU A 83 -60.72 6.14 -22.79
C LEU A 83 -62.13 5.73 -22.36
N LEU A 84 -62.31 5.25 -21.12
CA LEU A 84 -63.63 4.93 -20.58
C LEU A 84 -64.56 6.18 -20.48
N TYR A 85 -64.01 7.33 -20.09
CA TYR A 85 -64.73 8.60 -20.06
C TYR A 85 -65.03 9.16 -21.46
N CYS A 86 -64.13 8.90 -22.43
CA CYS A 86 -64.44 9.25 -23.85
C CYS A 86 -65.55 8.43 -24.43
N SER A 87 -65.73 7.16 -24.04
CA SER A 87 -66.74 6.25 -24.54
C SER A 87 -68.07 6.39 -23.78
N GLU A 88 -68.26 7.37 -22.87
CA GLU A 88 -69.40 7.54 -22.02
C GLU A 88 -70.70 7.88 -22.85
N PRO A 89 -71.81 7.11 -22.72
CA PRO A 89 -73.01 7.41 -23.35
C PRO A 89 -73.70 8.66 -22.75
N GLU A 90 -74.60 9.35 -23.46
CA GLU A 90 -75.27 10.55 -22.96
C GLU A 90 -76.02 10.31 -21.63
N GLN A 91 -76.55 9.11 -21.43
CA GLN A 91 -77.11 8.66 -20.19
C GLN A 91 -76.41 7.41 -19.70
N PRO A 92 -75.40 7.55 -18.81
CA PRO A 92 -74.63 6.42 -18.34
C PRO A 92 -75.43 5.54 -17.41
N THR A 93 -75.37 4.20 -17.67
CA THR A 93 -76.05 3.21 -16.81
C THR A 93 -75.26 3.06 -15.47
N GLU A 94 -75.93 2.50 -14.47
CA GLU A 94 -75.27 2.19 -13.18
C GLU A 94 -73.98 1.39 -13.34
N GLY A 95 -73.98 0.40 -14.26
CA GLY A 95 -72.81 -0.41 -14.52
C GLY A 95 -71.56 0.38 -15.08
N VAL A 96 -71.83 1.36 -15.96
CA VAL A 96 -70.84 2.27 -16.49
C VAL A 96 -70.31 3.19 -15.39
N LEU A 97 -71.21 3.79 -14.61
CA LEU A 97 -70.74 4.65 -13.49
C LEU A 97 -69.90 3.92 -12.47
N ARG A 98 -70.26 2.69 -12.10
CA ARG A 98 -69.47 1.87 -11.17
C ARG A 98 -68.07 1.54 -11.73
N LYS A 99 -67.94 1.24 -13.04
CA LYS A 99 -66.64 1.07 -13.68
C LYS A 99 -65.83 2.35 -13.66
N GLN A 100 -66.44 3.51 -14.00
CA GLN A 100 -65.76 4.82 -13.96
C GLN A 100 -65.26 5.15 -12.57
N ILE A 101 -66.08 4.98 -11.54
CA ILE A 101 -65.72 5.23 -10.14
C ILE A 101 -64.53 4.36 -9.74
N LEU A 102 -64.59 3.05 -10.06
CA LEU A 102 -63.52 2.11 -9.75
C LEU A 102 -62.21 2.50 -10.46
N MET A 103 -62.30 2.75 -11.76
CA MET A 103 -61.09 3.03 -12.57
C MET A 103 -60.49 4.39 -12.22
N ALA A 104 -61.31 5.43 -12.09
CA ALA A 104 -60.84 6.78 -11.72
C ALA A 104 -60.24 6.84 -10.30
N SER A 105 -60.94 6.25 -9.31
CA SER A 105 -60.40 6.20 -7.95
C SER A 105 -59.05 5.45 -7.83
N LYS A 106 -58.95 4.28 -8.52
CA LYS A 106 -57.71 3.51 -8.53
C LYS A 106 -56.57 4.19 -9.32
N THR A 107 -56.89 4.89 -10.42
CA THR A 107 -55.93 5.70 -11.18
C THR A 107 -55.43 6.87 -10.33
N GLY A 108 -56.33 7.60 -9.69
CA GLY A 108 -55.95 8.67 -8.76
C GLY A 108 -55.03 8.16 -7.63
N ARG A 109 -55.37 7.01 -7.02
CA ARG A 109 -54.50 6.38 -6.01
C ARG A 109 -53.14 6.01 -6.56
N THR A 110 -53.09 5.46 -7.79
CA THR A 110 -51.81 5.07 -8.39
C THR A 110 -50.90 6.28 -8.66
N TRP A 111 -51.46 7.41 -9.06
CA TRP A 111 -50.75 8.66 -9.24
C TRP A 111 -50.25 9.25 -7.91
N LEU A 112 -51.01 9.12 -6.82
CA LEU A 112 -50.50 9.47 -5.48
C LEU A 112 -49.34 8.61 -5.09
N ASP A 113 -49.39 7.29 -5.32
CA ASP A 113 -48.30 6.37 -5.04
C ASP A 113 -47.06 6.68 -5.89
N CYS A 114 -47.23 7.34 -7.05
CA CYS A 114 -46.14 7.87 -7.90
C CYS A 114 -45.73 9.31 -7.56
N LYS A 115 -46.20 9.88 -6.47
CA LYS A 115 -45.91 11.25 -6.01
C LYS A 115 -46.28 12.35 -7.02
N ASN A 116 -47.35 12.13 -7.77
CA ASN A 116 -47.94 13.13 -8.69
C ASN A 116 -49.35 13.49 -8.25
N PRO A 117 -49.52 14.41 -7.28
CA PRO A 117 -50.79 14.75 -6.71
C PRO A 117 -51.72 15.52 -7.66
N GLN A 118 -51.20 16.30 -8.62
CA GLN A 118 -52.03 17.02 -9.61
C GLN A 118 -52.76 16.05 -10.52
N MET A 119 -52.09 15.02 -11.03
CA MET A 119 -52.72 13.99 -11.85
C MET A 119 -53.69 13.14 -11.03
N ALA A 120 -53.34 12.87 -9.78
CA ALA A 120 -54.22 12.15 -8.87
C ALA A 120 -55.53 12.91 -8.64
N ASP A 121 -55.47 14.21 -8.33
CA ASP A 121 -56.59 15.06 -8.03
C ASP A 121 -57.57 15.15 -9.22
N TYR A 122 -57.03 15.24 -10.44
CA TYR A 122 -57.85 15.24 -11.64
C TYR A 122 -58.78 13.99 -11.72
N PHE A 123 -58.21 12.78 -11.56
CA PHE A 123 -58.97 11.55 -11.60
C PHE A 123 -59.89 11.37 -10.39
N LEU A 124 -59.47 11.82 -9.22
CA LEU A 124 -60.31 11.77 -8.02
C LEU A 124 -61.55 12.68 -8.15
N ARG A 125 -61.44 13.86 -8.76
CA ARG A 125 -62.61 14.73 -9.08
C ARG A 125 -63.55 14.08 -10.08
N LEU A 126 -63.03 13.41 -11.09
CA LEU A 126 -63.86 12.64 -12.03
C LEU A 126 -64.59 11.51 -11.29
N ALA A 127 -63.92 10.82 -10.38
CA ALA A 127 -64.59 9.78 -9.59
C ALA A 127 -65.70 10.33 -8.70
N VAL A 128 -65.51 11.50 -8.08
CA VAL A 128 -66.60 12.20 -7.29
C VAL A 128 -67.76 12.55 -8.17
N LYS A 129 -67.51 13.12 -9.36
CA LYS A 129 -68.59 13.49 -10.29
C LYS A 129 -69.40 12.26 -10.70
N SER A 130 -68.81 11.14 -11.03
CA SER A 130 -69.44 9.88 -11.34
C SER A 130 -70.26 9.31 -10.14
N LEU A 131 -69.68 9.44 -8.92
CA LEU A 131 -70.37 9.05 -7.69
C LEU A 131 -71.61 9.91 -7.40
N GLU A 132 -71.53 11.20 -7.59
CA GLU A 132 -72.62 12.13 -7.39
C GLU A 132 -73.76 11.84 -8.40
N THR A 133 -73.45 11.54 -9.65
CA THR A 133 -74.34 11.09 -10.68
C THR A 133 -75.02 9.77 -10.29
N LEU A 134 -74.30 8.79 -9.85
CA LEU A 134 -74.80 7.51 -9.39
C LEU A 134 -75.69 7.67 -8.17
N TYR A 135 -75.33 8.48 -7.21
CA TYR A 135 -76.08 8.75 -6.00
C TYR A 135 -77.43 9.41 -6.35
N SER A 136 -77.44 10.37 -7.28
CA SER A 136 -78.70 11.02 -7.78
C SER A 136 -79.57 10.02 -8.47
N GLN A 137 -79.06 9.12 -9.30
CA GLN A 137 -79.81 8.06 -9.96
C GLN A 137 -80.43 7.08 -8.96
N LEU A 138 -79.70 6.68 -7.92
CA LEU A 138 -80.20 5.78 -6.87
C LEU A 138 -81.30 6.46 -6.02
N THR A 139 -81.22 7.80 -5.80
CA THR A 139 -82.17 8.57 -5.01
C THR A 139 -83.49 8.78 -5.78
N SER A 140 -83.39 8.98 -7.09
CA SER A 140 -84.56 9.13 -7.94
C SER A 140 -85.35 7.84 -8.11
N ARG A 141 -84.86 6.67 -7.82
CA ARG A 141 -85.54 5.37 -7.87
C ARG A 141 -86.46 5.07 -6.67
N GLY A 142 -86.44 5.93 -5.61
CA GLY A 142 -87.28 5.81 -4.41
C GLY A 142 -86.72 4.87 -3.32
N ASP A 143 -87.03 5.16 -2.03
CA ASP A 143 -86.46 4.51 -0.85
C ASP A 143 -87.03 3.12 -0.45
N GLY A 144 -87.77 2.45 -1.33
CA GLY A 144 -88.56 1.29 -0.94
C GLY A 144 -87.92 -0.10 -0.96
N ALA A 145 -86.72 -0.28 -1.44
CA ALA A 145 -86.11 -1.58 -1.53
C ALA A 145 -84.79 -1.66 -0.70
N ALA A 146 -84.65 -2.73 0.11
CA ALA A 146 -83.46 -3.01 0.93
C ALA A 146 -82.13 -3.01 0.13
N ASP A 147 -82.26 -3.33 -1.15
CA ASP A 147 -81.09 -3.37 -2.10
C ASP A 147 -80.59 -1.95 -2.45
N ILE A 148 -81.51 -0.97 -2.52
CA ILE A 148 -81.15 0.43 -2.78
C ILE A 148 -80.47 1.05 -1.58
N THR A 149 -80.83 0.69 -0.36
CA THR A 149 -80.23 1.18 0.89
C THR A 149 -78.78 0.60 1.01
N SER A 150 -78.57 -0.66 0.67
CA SER A 150 -77.22 -1.27 0.61
C SER A 150 -76.35 -0.60 -0.44
N SER A 151 -76.89 -0.36 -1.65
CA SER A 151 -76.15 0.31 -2.74
C SER A 151 -75.76 1.76 -2.41
N LYS A 152 -76.70 2.52 -1.70
CA LYS A 152 -76.34 3.85 -1.19
C LYS A 152 -75.19 3.81 -0.14
N GLY A 153 -75.23 2.84 0.76
CA GLY A 153 -74.14 2.63 1.74
C GLY A 153 -72.78 2.33 1.07
N ASP A 154 -72.73 1.55 -0.01
CA ASP A 154 -71.49 1.29 -0.77
C ASP A 154 -71.01 2.56 -1.48
N VAL A 155 -71.92 3.39 -2.04
CA VAL A 155 -71.59 4.69 -2.63
C VAL A 155 -70.97 5.64 -1.60
N GLU A 156 -71.55 5.72 -0.41
CA GLU A 156 -71.02 6.54 0.68
C GLU A 156 -69.67 6.06 1.13
N LYS A 157 -69.42 4.78 1.20
CA LYS A 157 -68.12 4.19 1.53
C LYS A 157 -67.03 4.50 0.48
N ASP A 158 -67.40 4.39 -0.81
CA ASP A 158 -66.48 4.76 -1.90
C ASP A 158 -66.23 6.27 -1.89
N LEU A 159 -67.22 7.13 -1.59
CA LEU A 159 -67.06 8.57 -1.45
C LEU A 159 -66.07 8.91 -0.30
N LEU A 160 -66.18 8.25 0.85
CA LEU A 160 -65.31 8.43 1.97
C LEU A 160 -63.87 8.13 1.57
N ARG A 161 -63.63 7.04 0.86
CA ARG A 161 -62.28 6.64 0.39
C ARG A 161 -61.71 7.62 -0.61
N ILE A 162 -62.53 8.12 -1.55
CA ILE A 162 -62.09 9.10 -2.55
C ILE A 162 -61.76 10.45 -1.89
N LEU A 163 -62.63 10.94 -1.00
CA LEU A 163 -62.37 12.15 -0.22
C LEU A 163 -61.09 12.02 0.63
N SER A 164 -60.83 10.84 1.17
CA SER A 164 -59.58 10.54 1.87
C SER A 164 -58.36 10.65 0.96
N CYS A 165 -58.47 10.15 -0.27
CA CYS A 165 -57.36 10.30 -1.26
C CYS A 165 -57.19 11.76 -1.71
N GLN A 166 -58.31 12.53 -1.84
CA GLN A 166 -58.23 13.96 -2.13
C GLN A 166 -57.56 14.75 -0.99
N ALA A 167 -57.86 14.40 0.26
CA ALA A 167 -57.17 14.99 1.41
C ALA A 167 -55.67 14.68 1.38
N GLU A 168 -55.27 13.44 1.06
CA GLU A 168 -53.89 13.05 0.90
C GLU A 168 -53.18 13.81 -0.25
N SER A 169 -53.91 14.00 -1.38
CA SER A 169 -53.43 14.80 -2.50
C SER A 169 -53.20 16.25 -2.10
N ALA A 170 -54.16 16.85 -1.40
CA ALA A 170 -54.09 18.23 -0.91
C ALA A 170 -52.89 18.42 0.06
N ILE A 171 -52.65 17.49 0.99
CA ILE A 171 -51.49 17.51 1.87
C ILE A 171 -50.20 17.43 1.07
N SER A 172 -50.11 16.54 0.08
CA SER A 172 -48.92 16.40 -0.79
C SER A 172 -48.64 17.67 -1.61
N GLN A 173 -49.67 18.46 -1.91
CA GLN A 173 -49.54 19.77 -2.58
C GLN A 173 -49.34 20.95 -1.61
N GLY A 174 -49.33 20.66 -0.31
CA GLY A 174 -49.19 21.68 0.74
C GLY A 174 -50.47 22.52 0.99
N ASN A 175 -51.61 22.11 0.42
CA ASN A 175 -52.88 22.78 0.60
C ASN A 175 -53.64 22.20 1.81
N ASN A 176 -53.26 22.65 3.00
CA ASN A 176 -53.80 22.14 4.25
C ASN A 176 -55.32 22.48 4.42
N HIS A 177 -55.78 23.64 3.94
CA HIS A 177 -57.19 24.04 4.04
C HIS A 177 -58.13 23.09 3.27
N GLU A 178 -57.75 22.71 2.08
CA GLU A 178 -58.52 21.79 1.26
C GLU A 178 -58.56 20.39 1.89
N ALA A 179 -57.41 19.94 2.43
CA ALA A 179 -57.33 18.67 3.17
C ALA A 179 -58.26 18.67 4.39
N VAL A 180 -58.30 19.75 5.16
CA VAL A 180 -59.21 19.90 6.31
C VAL A 180 -60.67 19.80 5.86
N ALA A 181 -61.06 20.46 4.77
CA ALA A 181 -62.44 20.40 4.23
C ALA A 181 -62.82 18.96 3.84
N HIS A 182 -61.92 18.23 3.17
CA HIS A 182 -62.19 16.84 2.81
C HIS A 182 -62.29 15.92 4.03
N VAL A 183 -61.39 16.06 4.99
CA VAL A 183 -61.41 15.24 6.23
C VAL A 183 -62.63 15.56 7.06
N GLN A 184 -63.13 16.83 7.12
CA GLN A 184 -64.33 17.19 7.82
C GLN A 184 -65.57 16.50 7.22
N ARG A 185 -65.66 16.50 5.89
CA ARG A 185 -66.75 15.74 5.19
C ARG A 185 -66.70 14.25 5.53
N CYS A 186 -65.47 13.63 5.52
CA CYS A 186 -65.31 12.25 5.94
C CYS A 186 -65.74 12.02 7.40
N ARG A 187 -65.39 12.92 8.30
CA ARG A 187 -65.79 12.87 9.72
C ARG A 187 -67.27 12.88 9.90
N ASP A 188 -67.97 13.74 9.17
CA ASP A 188 -69.50 13.81 9.19
C ASP A 188 -70.10 12.51 8.68
N MET A 189 -69.43 11.81 7.76
CA MET A 189 -69.91 10.52 7.23
C MET A 189 -69.72 9.37 8.22
N LEU A 190 -68.80 9.48 9.22
CA LEU A 190 -68.61 8.42 10.21
C LEU A 190 -69.80 8.10 11.08
N LEU A 191 -70.75 9.03 11.19
CA LEU A 191 -72.03 8.77 11.86
C LEU A 191 -72.79 7.63 11.17
N ARG A 192 -72.70 7.51 9.85
CA ARG A 192 -73.29 6.46 9.03
C ARG A 192 -72.33 5.29 8.76
N LEU A 193 -71.05 5.53 8.78
CA LEU A 193 -70.00 4.56 8.50
C LEU A 193 -69.01 4.37 9.71
N PRO A 194 -69.56 3.95 10.88
CA PRO A 194 -68.75 3.92 12.09
C PRO A 194 -67.55 2.93 12.02
N LYS A 195 -67.61 1.92 11.13
CA LYS A 195 -66.53 0.94 10.94
C LYS A 195 -65.23 1.54 10.36
N ASP A 196 -65.35 2.69 9.69
CA ASP A 196 -64.22 3.38 9.05
C ASP A 196 -63.53 4.40 10.01
N THR A 197 -63.93 4.46 11.28
CA THR A 197 -63.38 5.36 12.30
C THR A 197 -61.86 5.17 12.45
N ALA A 198 -61.36 3.93 12.62
CA ALA A 198 -59.94 3.65 12.73
C ALA A 198 -59.15 4.04 11.48
N TYR A 199 -59.75 3.82 10.30
CA TYR A 199 -59.12 4.21 9.03
C TYR A 199 -58.91 5.72 8.94
N LEU A 200 -59.94 6.52 9.24
CA LEU A 200 -59.83 7.98 9.17
C LEU A 200 -58.91 8.55 10.24
N SER A 201 -58.93 7.98 11.44
CA SER A 201 -58.00 8.34 12.51
C SER A 201 -56.55 8.09 12.12
N LEU A 202 -56.24 6.92 11.52
CA LEU A 202 -54.90 6.57 11.09
C LEU A 202 -54.44 7.45 9.93
N MET A 203 -55.33 7.82 9.03
CA MET A 203 -55.04 8.75 7.93
C MET A 203 -54.63 10.13 8.47
N CYS A 204 -55.34 10.68 9.41
CA CYS A 204 -54.99 11.94 10.08
C CYS A 204 -53.66 11.83 10.84
N TYR A 205 -53.39 10.67 11.44
CA TYR A 205 -52.05 10.39 12.04
C TYR A 205 -50.95 10.48 10.99
N ASN A 206 -51.12 9.86 9.81
CA ASN A 206 -50.15 9.94 8.75
C ASN A 206 -49.91 11.38 8.27
N PHE A 207 -50.99 12.18 8.12
CA PHE A 207 -50.88 13.61 7.82
C PHE A 207 -50.10 14.36 8.90
N GLY A 208 -50.31 14.01 10.15
CA GLY A 208 -49.55 14.55 11.28
C GLY A 208 -48.04 14.20 11.20
N VAL A 209 -47.71 12.96 10.79
CA VAL A 209 -46.34 12.52 10.56
C VAL A 209 -45.73 13.25 9.37
N ASP A 210 -46.43 13.34 8.24
CA ASP A 210 -45.92 13.99 7.03
C ASP A 210 -45.63 15.48 7.26
N THR A 211 -46.53 16.18 7.91
CA THR A 211 -46.37 17.60 8.26
C THR A 211 -45.29 17.82 9.32
N TYR A 212 -45.11 16.88 10.25
CA TYR A 212 -44.00 16.88 11.20
C TYR A 212 -42.66 16.77 10.51
N ASN A 213 -42.51 15.83 9.56
CA ASN A 213 -41.27 15.61 8.81
C ASN A 213 -40.86 16.84 8.00
N VAL A 214 -41.84 17.65 7.56
CA VAL A 214 -41.61 18.94 6.86
C VAL A 214 -41.47 20.11 7.83
N LYS A 215 -41.46 19.85 9.15
CA LYS A 215 -41.39 20.84 10.24
C LYS A 215 -42.51 21.88 10.26
N LYS A 216 -43.70 21.52 9.74
CA LYS A 216 -44.93 22.31 9.90
C LYS A 216 -45.65 21.90 11.18
N PHE A 217 -45.16 22.37 12.32
CA PHE A 217 -45.61 21.92 13.64
C PHE A 217 -47.04 22.26 13.95
N GLU A 218 -47.55 23.41 13.49
CA GLU A 218 -48.95 23.81 13.67
C GLU A 218 -49.88 22.83 12.99
N ASP A 219 -49.62 22.55 11.71
CA ASP A 219 -50.44 21.60 10.92
C ASP A 219 -50.31 20.18 11.52
N SER A 220 -49.11 19.78 11.95
CA SER A 220 -48.91 18.47 12.57
C SER A 220 -49.69 18.33 13.87
N ALA A 221 -49.64 19.34 14.76
CA ALA A 221 -50.42 19.34 15.99
C ALA A 221 -51.91 19.26 15.72
N PHE A 222 -52.41 19.97 14.71
CA PHE A 222 -53.81 19.92 14.29
C PHE A 222 -54.18 18.49 13.84
N TRP A 223 -53.45 17.89 12.92
CA TRP A 223 -53.76 16.57 12.39
C TRP A 223 -53.68 15.47 13.44
N LEU A 224 -52.71 15.52 14.35
CA LEU A 224 -52.60 14.56 15.43
C LEU A 224 -53.74 14.70 16.45
N SER A 225 -54.16 15.93 16.74
CA SER A 225 -55.32 16.16 17.58
C SER A 225 -56.59 15.62 16.91
N GLN A 226 -56.80 15.90 15.60
CA GLN A 226 -57.90 15.32 14.85
C GLN A 226 -57.88 13.78 14.84
N SER A 227 -56.69 13.18 14.69
CA SER A 227 -56.54 11.73 14.73
C SER A 227 -57.04 11.14 16.06
N TYR A 228 -56.63 11.74 17.18
CA TYR A 228 -57.04 11.31 18.52
C TYR A 228 -58.56 11.52 18.73
N ASP A 229 -59.10 12.70 18.39
CA ASP A 229 -60.52 13.04 18.54
C ASP A 229 -61.39 12.09 17.72
N ILE A 230 -61.04 11.84 16.47
CA ILE A 230 -61.75 10.88 15.60
C ILE A 230 -61.69 9.47 16.21
N GLY A 231 -60.54 9.04 16.71
CA GLY A 231 -60.38 7.74 17.35
C GLY A 231 -61.26 7.57 18.60
N LYS A 232 -61.66 8.66 19.25
CA LYS A 232 -62.56 8.63 20.42
C LYS A 232 -64.02 8.73 20.07
N MET A 233 -64.39 9.00 18.80
CA MET A 233 -65.81 9.11 18.41
C MET A 233 -66.58 7.81 18.56
N ASN A 234 -65.93 6.67 18.40
CA ASN A 234 -66.60 5.36 18.50
C ASN A 234 -65.64 4.31 19.09
N GLU A 235 -65.78 4.02 20.37
CA GLU A 235 -64.94 3.09 21.10
C GLU A 235 -64.87 1.66 20.52
N ARG A 236 -65.98 1.21 19.91
CA ARG A 236 -66.04 -0.14 19.32
C ARG A 236 -65.17 -0.29 18.05
N TYR A 237 -65.02 0.78 17.31
CA TYR A 237 -64.26 0.79 16.05
C TYR A 237 -63.05 1.75 16.11
N ALA A 238 -62.67 2.13 17.30
CA ALA A 238 -61.50 2.94 17.56
C ALA A 238 -60.20 2.19 17.19
N PRO A 239 -59.12 2.89 16.82
CA PRO A 239 -57.81 2.30 16.85
C PRO A 239 -57.49 1.83 18.26
N GLY A 240 -56.68 0.77 18.41
CA GLY A 240 -56.31 0.25 19.72
C GLY A 240 -55.64 1.32 20.63
N SER A 241 -55.70 1.14 21.93
CA SER A 241 -55.15 2.07 22.92
C SER A 241 -53.66 2.36 22.71
N GLU A 242 -52.91 1.37 22.24
CA GLU A 242 -51.50 1.51 21.89
C GLU A 242 -51.32 2.52 20.75
N VAL A 243 -52.14 2.45 19.70
CA VAL A 243 -52.09 3.38 18.56
C VAL A 243 -52.46 4.79 18.99
N GLN A 244 -53.50 4.93 19.83
CA GLN A 244 -53.92 6.23 20.35
C GLN A 244 -52.83 6.86 21.25
N ALA A 245 -52.18 6.06 22.07
CA ALA A 245 -51.03 6.51 22.85
C ALA A 245 -49.86 6.94 21.96
N LYS A 246 -49.64 6.25 20.82
CA LYS A 246 -48.61 6.63 19.84
C LYS A 246 -48.93 7.98 19.18
N VAL A 247 -50.18 8.24 18.83
CA VAL A 247 -50.61 9.55 18.31
C VAL A 247 -50.31 10.67 19.33
N LEU A 248 -50.72 10.46 20.56
CA LEU A 248 -50.49 11.44 21.66
C LEU A 248 -49.03 11.66 21.98
N ARG A 249 -48.20 10.61 21.91
CA ARG A 249 -46.75 10.76 22.10
C ARG A 249 -46.12 11.61 21.00
N LEU A 250 -46.56 11.41 19.75
CA LEU A 250 -46.08 12.24 18.66
C LEU A 250 -46.56 13.69 18.82
N LEU A 251 -47.81 13.89 19.22
CA LEU A 251 -48.35 15.21 19.52
C LEU A 251 -47.55 15.94 20.63
N ALA A 252 -47.21 15.22 21.69
CA ALA A 252 -46.39 15.76 22.75
C ALA A 252 -45.00 16.15 22.24
N THR A 253 -44.41 15.32 21.35
CA THR A 253 -43.14 15.62 20.69
C THR A 253 -43.23 16.85 19.81
N VAL A 254 -44.30 17.00 19.03
CA VAL A 254 -44.57 18.18 18.19
C VAL A 254 -44.59 19.45 19.04
N TYR A 255 -45.35 19.45 20.14
CA TYR A 255 -45.37 20.60 21.06
C TYR A 255 -44.01 20.91 21.69
N LEU A 256 -43.27 19.89 22.03
CA LEU A 256 -41.92 20.03 22.59
C LEU A 256 -40.93 20.66 21.59
N GLU A 257 -41.01 20.27 20.31
CA GLU A 257 -40.09 20.74 19.27
C GLU A 257 -40.54 22.07 18.63
N TRP A 258 -41.82 22.37 18.67
CA TRP A 258 -42.36 23.62 18.14
C TRP A 258 -41.95 24.81 19.00
N ASP A 259 -42.38 24.82 20.28
CA ASP A 259 -41.98 25.83 21.28
C ASP A 259 -42.23 25.24 22.67
N CYS A 260 -41.14 24.76 23.29
CA CYS A 260 -41.25 24.09 24.57
C CYS A 260 -41.68 25.00 25.73
N GLU A 261 -41.42 26.32 25.66
CA GLU A 261 -41.87 27.25 26.72
C GLU A 261 -43.35 27.57 26.60
N ARG A 262 -43.82 27.83 25.37
CA ARG A 262 -45.21 28.19 25.13
C ARG A 262 -46.19 27.01 25.24
N PHE A 263 -45.78 25.84 24.82
CA PHE A 263 -46.67 24.65 24.75
C PHE A 263 -46.37 23.61 25.83
N GLN A 264 -45.65 23.98 26.90
CA GLN A 264 -45.24 23.07 27.97
C GLN A 264 -46.43 22.27 28.56
N GLU A 265 -47.51 22.95 28.93
CA GLU A 265 -48.68 22.29 29.50
C GLU A 265 -49.33 21.34 28.53
N LYS A 266 -49.44 21.74 27.27
CA LYS A 266 -50.00 20.89 26.19
C LYS A 266 -49.18 19.63 25.94
N ALA A 267 -47.87 19.77 25.97
CA ALA A 267 -46.95 18.63 25.81
C ALA A 267 -47.08 17.66 27.00
N LEU A 268 -47.08 18.18 28.23
CA LEU A 268 -47.22 17.36 29.42
C LEU A 268 -48.60 16.69 29.52
N ASN A 269 -49.68 17.39 29.12
CA ASN A 269 -50.99 16.82 29.07
C ASN A 269 -51.11 15.72 28.04
N ALA A 270 -50.55 15.94 26.84
CA ALA A 270 -50.55 14.94 25.76
C ALA A 270 -49.81 13.66 26.18
N VAL A 271 -48.58 13.78 26.75
CA VAL A 271 -47.81 12.62 27.16
C VAL A 271 -48.45 11.92 28.38
N SER A 272 -49.04 12.68 29.30
CA SER A 272 -49.73 12.10 30.47
C SER A 272 -50.97 11.32 30.02
N LEU A 273 -51.71 11.87 29.09
CA LEU A 273 -52.88 11.19 28.48
C LEU A 273 -52.42 9.95 27.69
N ALA A 274 -51.31 10.02 26.95
CA ALA A 274 -50.72 8.87 26.27
C ALA A 274 -50.37 7.73 27.23
N ASN A 275 -49.77 8.05 28.37
CA ASN A 275 -49.42 7.06 29.38
C ASN A 275 -50.64 6.52 30.11
N LYS A 276 -51.73 7.28 30.21
CA LYS A 276 -53.04 6.81 30.72
C LYS A 276 -53.72 5.85 29.75
N GLU A 277 -53.64 6.10 28.44
CA GLU A 277 -54.22 5.20 27.45
C GLU A 277 -53.44 3.88 27.36
N TYR A 278 -52.11 3.98 27.33
CA TYR A 278 -51.23 2.82 27.26
C TYR A 278 -49.85 3.18 27.83
N VAL A 279 -49.52 2.56 28.93
CA VAL A 279 -48.17 2.76 29.55
C VAL A 279 -47.10 2.12 28.70
N SER A 280 -46.14 2.90 28.27
CA SER A 280 -45.03 2.43 27.49
C SER A 280 -43.72 3.08 27.93
N ALA A 281 -42.59 2.38 27.73
CA ALA A 281 -41.27 2.90 28.04
C ALA A 281 -41.00 4.23 27.33
N SER A 282 -41.38 4.32 26.04
CA SER A 282 -41.21 5.52 25.23
C SER A 282 -42.05 6.69 25.72
N GLY A 283 -43.24 6.43 26.26
CA GLY A 283 -44.09 7.48 26.82
C GLY A 283 -43.56 8.05 28.12
N LEU A 284 -43.08 7.19 29.00
CA LEU A 284 -42.49 7.62 30.27
C LEU A 284 -41.15 8.32 30.03
N TYR A 285 -40.35 7.83 29.15
CA TYR A 285 -39.11 8.49 28.72
C TYR A 285 -39.40 9.89 28.13
N LEU A 286 -40.38 10.00 27.26
CA LEU A 286 -40.78 11.29 26.67
C LEU A 286 -41.25 12.27 27.76
N LYS A 287 -42.00 11.79 28.77
CA LYS A 287 -42.42 12.60 29.92
C LYS A 287 -41.21 13.22 30.65
N ILE A 288 -40.18 12.40 30.94
CA ILE A 288 -38.94 12.88 31.56
C ILE A 288 -38.25 13.91 30.67
N ARG A 289 -38.16 13.62 29.35
CA ARG A 289 -37.54 14.54 28.40
C ARG A 289 -38.28 15.90 28.36
N ILE A 290 -39.62 15.91 28.41
CA ILE A 290 -40.40 17.14 28.44
C ILE A 290 -40.15 17.89 29.77
N LEU A 291 -40.17 17.19 30.90
CA LEU A 291 -39.92 17.81 32.21
C LEU A 291 -38.54 18.47 32.29
N LEU A 292 -37.51 17.83 31.72
CA LEU A 292 -36.15 18.37 31.64
C LEU A 292 -36.05 19.60 30.75
N ARG A 293 -36.64 19.54 29.55
CA ARG A 293 -36.66 20.68 28.63
C ARG A 293 -37.41 21.89 29.18
N CYS A 294 -38.46 21.65 29.90
CA CYS A 294 -39.30 22.68 30.53
C CYS A 294 -38.73 23.14 31.89
N ARG A 295 -37.55 22.71 32.26
CA ARG A 295 -36.87 23.07 33.53
C ARG A 295 -37.74 22.85 34.77
N ALA A 296 -38.53 21.77 34.77
CA ALA A 296 -39.35 21.40 35.88
C ALA A 296 -38.54 21.22 37.19
N SER A 297 -39.19 21.32 38.35
CA SER A 297 -38.53 21.10 39.64
C SER A 297 -38.04 19.65 39.76
N ASP A 298 -37.03 19.46 40.55
CA ASP A 298 -36.47 18.13 40.82
C ASP A 298 -37.48 17.14 41.40
N ASP A 299 -38.47 17.63 42.13
CA ASP A 299 -39.55 16.80 42.71
C ASP A 299 -40.47 16.23 41.63
N HIS A 300 -40.81 17.02 40.63
CA HIS A 300 -41.62 16.55 39.49
C HIS A 300 -40.86 15.53 38.65
N ILE A 301 -39.59 15.77 38.39
CA ILE A 301 -38.73 14.83 37.68
C ILE A 301 -38.59 13.51 38.45
N ARG A 302 -38.37 13.61 39.78
CA ARG A 302 -38.28 12.45 40.69
C ARG A 302 -39.57 11.63 40.69
N ALA A 303 -40.75 12.28 40.66
CA ALA A 303 -42.03 11.61 40.55
C ALA A 303 -42.14 10.82 39.24
N GLY A 304 -41.77 11.43 38.12
CA GLY A 304 -41.71 10.76 36.80
C GLY A 304 -40.76 9.58 36.74
N LEU A 305 -39.57 9.71 37.35
CA LEU A 305 -38.59 8.64 37.48
C LEU A 305 -39.10 7.46 38.33
N ASN A 306 -39.89 7.75 39.38
CA ASN A 306 -40.56 6.72 40.18
C ASN A 306 -41.57 5.94 39.36
N GLU A 307 -42.39 6.64 38.57
CA GLU A 307 -43.34 6.00 37.64
C GLU A 307 -42.67 5.05 36.67
N MET A 308 -41.44 5.41 36.20
CA MET A 308 -40.67 4.55 35.32
C MET A 308 -40.21 3.25 36.02
N LEU A 309 -39.77 3.30 37.27
CA LEU A 309 -39.38 2.11 38.03
C LEU A 309 -40.54 1.19 38.32
N GLU A 310 -41.75 1.77 38.62
CA GLU A 310 -42.98 1.02 38.91
C GLU A 310 -43.50 0.31 37.66
N ALA A 311 -43.29 0.86 36.49
CA ALA A 311 -43.83 0.38 35.23
C ALA A 311 -43.10 -0.82 34.61
N LYS A 312 -42.12 -1.44 35.30
CA LYS A 312 -41.31 -2.59 34.81
C LYS A 312 -40.68 -2.37 33.44
N ILE A 313 -40.08 -1.21 33.24
CA ILE A 313 -39.39 -0.85 32.00
C ILE A 313 -38.04 -1.56 31.91
N SER A 314 -37.53 -1.76 30.67
CA SER A 314 -36.23 -2.35 30.45
C SER A 314 -35.10 -1.53 31.10
N LEU A 315 -34.07 -2.20 31.56
CA LEU A 315 -32.86 -1.57 32.08
C LEU A 315 -32.25 -0.57 31.09
N GLU A 316 -32.20 -0.91 29.80
CA GLU A 316 -31.66 -0.05 28.74
C GLU A 316 -32.34 1.33 28.70
N MET A 317 -33.67 1.36 28.84
CA MET A 317 -34.42 2.62 28.87
C MET A 317 -34.17 3.43 30.16
N CYS A 318 -34.01 2.77 31.28
CA CYS A 318 -33.60 3.40 32.51
C CYS A 318 -32.22 4.03 32.40
N LEU A 319 -31.25 3.33 31.79
CA LEU A 319 -29.90 3.86 31.59
C LEU A 319 -29.89 5.01 30.58
N SER A 320 -30.68 4.93 29.51
CA SER A 320 -30.87 6.04 28.57
C SER A 320 -31.46 7.29 29.30
N THR A 321 -32.33 7.08 30.26
CA THR A 321 -32.87 8.16 31.10
C THR A 321 -31.81 8.78 32.02
N VAL A 322 -30.91 7.98 32.57
CA VAL A 322 -29.74 8.51 33.30
C VAL A 322 -28.90 9.42 32.42
N ASN A 323 -28.65 9.01 31.18
CA ASN A 323 -27.83 9.81 30.24
C ASN A 323 -28.48 11.16 29.90
N ILE A 324 -29.82 11.22 29.71
CA ILE A 324 -30.47 12.52 29.47
C ILE A 324 -30.48 13.42 30.73
N LEU A 325 -30.58 12.83 31.93
CA LEU A 325 -30.45 13.59 33.18
C LEU A 325 -29.05 14.20 33.32
N MET A 326 -28.01 13.43 32.96
CA MET A 326 -26.63 13.92 32.93
C MET A 326 -26.43 15.03 31.92
N SER A 327 -27.01 14.88 30.70
CA SER A 327 -26.96 15.89 29.65
C SER A 327 -27.70 17.18 29.97
N ALA A 328 -28.68 17.11 30.86
CA ALA A 328 -29.45 18.24 31.36
C ALA A 328 -28.88 18.86 32.63
N ASP A 329 -27.63 18.53 32.99
CA ASP A 329 -26.95 18.96 34.21
C ASP A 329 -27.70 18.65 35.52
N ARG A 330 -28.56 17.62 35.53
CA ARG A 330 -29.22 17.09 36.70
C ARG A 330 -28.46 15.94 37.35
N GLU A 331 -27.21 16.21 37.66
CA GLU A 331 -26.25 15.20 38.13
C GLU A 331 -26.71 14.46 39.39
N VAL A 332 -27.19 15.17 40.39
CA VAL A 332 -27.65 14.58 41.67
C VAL A 332 -28.79 13.62 41.46
N LEU A 333 -29.77 14.02 40.64
CA LEU A 333 -30.92 13.17 40.31
C LEU A 333 -30.50 11.95 39.48
N ALA A 334 -29.54 12.12 38.57
CA ALA A 334 -29.02 11.05 37.74
C ALA A 334 -28.37 9.95 38.59
N PHE A 335 -27.53 10.34 39.55
CA PHE A 335 -26.87 9.37 40.44
C PHE A 335 -27.85 8.74 41.45
N GLU A 336 -28.81 9.54 41.98
CA GLU A 336 -29.87 9.02 42.83
C GLU A 336 -30.73 7.98 42.07
N TYR A 337 -31.14 8.32 40.90
CA TYR A 337 -31.92 7.42 40.07
C TYR A 337 -31.12 6.16 39.65
N LEU A 338 -29.88 6.31 39.23
CA LEU A 338 -29.03 5.18 38.85
C LEU A 338 -28.80 4.22 40.03
N LYS A 339 -28.62 4.74 41.24
CA LYS A 339 -28.53 3.91 42.45
C LYS A 339 -29.80 3.07 42.65
N ARG A 340 -30.98 3.68 42.47
CA ARG A 340 -32.28 3.01 42.58
C ARG A 340 -32.50 1.99 41.43
N VAL A 341 -32.06 2.31 40.22
CA VAL A 341 -32.07 1.38 39.09
C VAL A 341 -31.21 0.14 39.42
N CYS A 342 -30.01 0.32 39.92
CA CYS A 342 -29.16 -0.80 40.33
C CYS A 342 -29.80 -1.68 41.43
N GLN A 343 -30.53 -1.07 42.37
CA GLN A 343 -31.30 -1.80 43.40
C GLN A 343 -32.49 -2.56 42.83
N HIS A 344 -33.24 -1.90 41.94
CA HIS A 344 -34.41 -2.49 41.29
C HIS A 344 -34.05 -3.70 40.38
N PHE A 345 -32.89 -3.62 39.71
CA PHE A 345 -32.43 -4.68 38.82
C PHE A 345 -31.37 -5.58 39.46
N GLU A 346 -31.28 -5.66 40.80
CA GLU A 346 -30.24 -6.45 41.49
C GLU A 346 -30.18 -7.91 41.07
N SER A 347 -31.31 -8.50 40.71
CA SER A 347 -31.41 -9.89 40.24
C SER A 347 -31.28 -10.04 38.72
N SER A 348 -31.11 -8.97 38.00
CA SER A 348 -30.99 -9.00 36.51
C SER A 348 -29.61 -9.41 36.08
N PRO A 349 -29.47 -10.27 35.05
CA PRO A 349 -28.16 -10.60 34.47
C PRO A 349 -27.48 -9.36 33.87
N ASP A 350 -28.23 -8.34 33.50
CA ASP A 350 -27.71 -7.12 32.84
C ASP A 350 -27.32 -6.02 33.83
N LEU A 351 -27.42 -6.28 35.14
CA LEU A 351 -27.01 -5.32 36.21
C LEU A 351 -25.61 -4.76 35.97
N GLY A 352 -24.71 -5.58 35.41
CA GLY A 352 -23.35 -5.20 35.10
C GLY A 352 -23.26 -3.94 34.24
N THR A 353 -24.15 -3.79 33.28
CA THR A 353 -24.19 -2.60 32.41
C THR A 353 -24.49 -1.31 33.18
N ALA A 354 -25.41 -1.38 34.14
CA ALA A 354 -25.74 -0.26 35.03
C ALA A 354 -24.57 0.11 35.98
N LEU A 355 -23.89 -0.89 36.50
CA LEU A 355 -22.73 -0.69 37.38
C LEU A 355 -21.55 -0.05 36.59
N VAL A 356 -21.30 -0.52 35.36
CA VAL A 356 -20.25 0.04 34.50
C VAL A 356 -20.58 1.48 34.13
N LEU A 357 -21.83 1.77 33.72
CA LEU A 357 -22.27 3.15 33.47
C LEU A 357 -22.09 4.04 34.70
N HIS A 358 -22.37 3.52 35.89
CA HIS A 358 -22.18 4.27 37.14
C HIS A 358 -20.71 4.67 37.33
N VAL A 359 -19.80 3.75 37.14
CA VAL A 359 -18.35 4.03 37.18
C VAL A 359 -17.97 5.05 36.11
N GLU A 360 -18.44 4.86 34.90
CA GLU A 360 -18.16 5.75 33.77
C GLU A 360 -18.54 7.20 34.08
N LEU A 361 -19.77 7.41 34.54
CA LEU A 361 -20.28 8.73 34.85
C LEU A 361 -19.53 9.39 36.05
N LEU A 362 -19.16 8.61 37.06
CA LEU A 362 -18.35 9.11 38.19
C LEU A 362 -16.96 9.59 37.69
N LEU A 363 -16.34 8.81 36.81
CA LEU A 363 -15.03 9.14 36.26
C LEU A 363 -15.09 10.32 35.29
N GLN A 364 -16.14 10.43 34.47
CA GLN A 364 -16.36 11.58 33.58
C GLN A 364 -16.56 12.89 34.34
N LYS A 365 -17.19 12.85 35.52
CA LYS A 365 -17.40 14.01 36.39
C LYS A 365 -16.23 14.30 37.35
N GLY A 366 -15.10 13.60 37.19
CA GLY A 366 -13.92 13.82 38.01
C GLY A 366 -14.03 13.30 39.45
N LYS A 367 -15.03 12.49 39.78
CA LYS A 367 -15.23 11.89 41.09
C LYS A 367 -14.47 10.57 41.23
N GLU A 368 -13.15 10.60 41.01
CA GLU A 368 -12.32 9.40 40.95
C GLU A 368 -12.36 8.54 42.20
N LEU A 369 -12.36 9.18 43.37
CA LEU A 369 -12.40 8.43 44.63
C LEU A 369 -13.69 7.59 44.77
N LEU A 370 -14.84 8.18 44.41
CA LEU A 370 -16.11 7.45 44.40
C LEU A 370 -16.15 6.38 43.31
N GLY A 371 -15.54 6.68 42.15
CA GLY A 371 -15.35 5.71 41.08
C GLY A 371 -14.54 4.49 41.52
N LYS A 372 -13.42 4.70 42.23
CA LYS A 372 -12.58 3.65 42.82
C LYS A 372 -13.35 2.81 43.83
N GLN A 373 -14.10 3.45 44.74
CA GLN A 373 -14.97 2.74 45.68
C GLN A 373 -16.00 1.86 45.00
N LYS A 374 -16.60 2.39 43.92
CA LYS A 374 -17.59 1.63 43.16
C LYS A 374 -16.98 0.44 42.42
N ILE A 375 -15.75 0.59 41.94
CA ILE A 375 -14.98 -0.52 41.34
C ILE A 375 -14.67 -1.57 42.36
N ASP A 376 -14.25 -1.20 43.57
CA ASP A 376 -14.01 -2.15 44.66
C ASP A 376 -15.28 -2.92 45.08
N ASP A 377 -16.47 -2.25 45.08
CA ASP A 377 -17.75 -2.93 45.25
C ASP A 377 -18.04 -3.95 44.15
N ILE A 378 -17.73 -3.61 42.89
CA ILE A 378 -17.91 -4.50 41.73
C ILE A 378 -16.97 -5.71 41.84
N ILE A 379 -15.72 -5.48 42.22
CA ILE A 379 -14.73 -6.55 42.42
C ILE A 379 -15.20 -7.49 43.52
N THR A 380 -15.67 -6.94 44.64
CA THR A 380 -16.22 -7.73 45.77
C THR A 380 -17.42 -8.55 45.30
N GLY A 381 -18.32 -7.94 44.53
CA GLY A 381 -19.46 -8.63 43.92
C GLY A 381 -19.05 -9.77 42.98
N HIS A 382 -18.02 -9.57 42.21
CA HIS A 382 -17.48 -10.58 41.30
C HIS A 382 -16.99 -11.83 42.06
N TYR A 383 -16.30 -11.65 43.19
CA TYR A 383 -15.84 -12.75 44.05
C TYR A 383 -16.97 -13.41 44.84
N THR A 384 -18.07 -12.73 45.11
CA THR A 384 -19.25 -13.23 45.85
C THR A 384 -20.33 -13.85 44.95
N GLY A 385 -20.06 -14.00 43.64
CA GLY A 385 -20.95 -14.68 42.73
C GLY A 385 -21.80 -13.78 41.81
N LYS A 386 -21.73 -12.46 41.95
CA LYS A 386 -22.37 -11.46 41.06
C LYS A 386 -21.42 -11.11 39.93
N GLN A 387 -21.20 -12.08 39.03
CA GLN A 387 -20.30 -11.89 37.89
C GLN A 387 -20.90 -10.93 36.84
N LEU A 388 -20.07 -10.06 36.32
CA LEU A 388 -20.42 -9.22 35.17
C LEU A 388 -20.61 -10.06 33.90
N THR A 389 -21.52 -9.64 33.02
CA THR A 389 -21.61 -10.21 31.67
C THR A 389 -20.31 -9.95 30.92
N PRO A 390 -19.92 -10.82 29.97
CA PRO A 390 -18.69 -10.62 29.19
C PRO A 390 -18.60 -9.24 28.52
N GLN A 391 -19.72 -8.73 28.04
CA GLN A 391 -19.81 -7.40 27.42
C GLN A 391 -19.55 -6.27 28.44
N ALA A 392 -20.22 -6.32 29.60
CA ALA A 392 -20.01 -5.34 30.67
C ALA A 392 -18.58 -5.37 31.19
N LEU A 393 -18.00 -6.57 31.33
CA LEU A 393 -16.62 -6.74 31.76
C LEU A 393 -15.64 -6.15 30.73
N THR A 394 -15.87 -6.37 29.42
CA THR A 394 -15.06 -5.76 28.36
C THR A 394 -15.13 -4.23 28.41
N CYS A 395 -16.31 -3.64 28.57
CA CYS A 395 -16.47 -2.19 28.71
C CYS A 395 -15.72 -1.65 29.94
N LEU A 396 -15.80 -2.37 31.06
CA LEU A 396 -15.08 -1.99 32.28
C LEU A 396 -13.56 -2.03 32.08
N HIS A 397 -13.04 -3.10 31.45
CA HIS A 397 -11.61 -3.20 31.12
C HIS A 397 -11.15 -2.04 30.24
N VAL A 398 -11.90 -1.72 29.18
CA VAL A 398 -11.57 -0.59 28.28
C VAL A 398 -11.48 0.72 29.08
N MET A 399 -12.41 0.96 29.96
CA MET A 399 -12.46 2.16 30.81
C MET A 399 -11.27 2.25 31.77
N LEU A 400 -10.97 1.13 32.47
CA LEU A 400 -9.84 1.04 33.38
C LEU A 400 -8.51 1.25 32.66
N TRP A 401 -8.37 0.67 31.46
CA TRP A 401 -7.16 0.81 30.64
C TRP A 401 -7.01 2.21 30.04
N ASP A 402 -8.09 2.85 29.63
CA ASP A 402 -8.06 4.25 29.18
C ASP A 402 -7.58 5.19 30.31
N LYS A 403 -8.10 4.99 31.52
CA LYS A 403 -7.64 5.74 32.70
C LYS A 403 -6.17 5.45 33.01
N ALA A 404 -5.78 4.19 33.01
CA ALA A 404 -4.40 3.78 33.25
C ALA A 404 -3.44 4.38 32.23
N SER A 405 -3.80 4.38 30.94
CA SER A 405 -2.97 4.97 29.88
C SER A 405 -2.80 6.47 30.01
N LYS A 406 -3.89 7.19 30.38
CA LYS A 406 -3.81 8.65 30.64
C LYS A 406 -2.89 9.01 31.81
N HIS A 407 -2.93 8.23 32.89
CA HIS A 407 -1.99 8.40 34.02
C HIS A 407 -0.56 8.03 33.59
N PHE A 408 -0.41 7.00 32.79
CA PHE A 408 0.91 6.62 32.27
C PHE A 408 1.51 7.71 31.39
N GLU A 409 0.74 8.32 30.50
CA GLU A 409 1.15 9.47 29.66
C GLU A 409 1.47 10.70 30.51
N ALA A 410 0.72 10.92 31.59
CA ALA A 410 0.99 11.97 32.56
C ALA A 410 2.17 11.66 33.51
N THR A 411 2.89 10.57 33.29
CA THR A 411 4.03 10.10 34.09
C THR A 411 3.69 9.65 35.51
N ASP A 412 2.41 9.52 35.85
CA ASP A 412 1.95 8.99 37.15
C ASP A 412 1.79 7.47 37.08
N TYR A 413 2.94 6.80 37.08
CA TYR A 413 2.99 5.34 36.87
C TYR A 413 2.40 4.55 38.06
N SER A 414 2.37 5.13 39.25
CA SER A 414 1.77 4.52 40.43
C SER A 414 0.26 4.42 40.32
N GLU A 415 -0.38 5.51 39.89
CA GLU A 415 -1.82 5.54 39.66
C GLU A 415 -2.19 4.67 38.44
N ALA A 416 -1.41 4.74 37.36
CA ALA A 416 -1.60 3.87 36.19
C ALA A 416 -1.59 2.40 36.59
N LEU A 417 -0.62 1.99 37.41
CA LEU A 417 -0.52 0.62 37.93
C LEU A 417 -1.74 0.21 38.74
N GLN A 418 -2.29 1.13 39.57
CA GLN A 418 -3.48 0.87 40.36
C GLN A 418 -4.69 0.58 39.49
N TRP A 419 -4.89 1.37 38.43
CA TRP A 419 -5.97 1.15 37.47
C TRP A 419 -5.81 -0.19 36.72
N TYR A 420 -4.60 -0.58 36.36
CA TYR A 420 -4.35 -1.91 35.78
C TYR A 420 -4.58 -3.05 36.79
N ASN A 421 -4.28 -2.83 38.08
CA ASN A 421 -4.53 -3.81 39.13
C ASN A 421 -6.03 -4.02 39.38
N TYR A 422 -6.86 -2.99 39.25
CA TYR A 422 -8.31 -3.18 39.26
C TYR A 422 -8.77 -4.11 38.12
N SER A 423 -8.25 -3.90 36.95
CA SER A 423 -8.53 -4.79 35.80
C SER A 423 -8.05 -6.21 36.07
N LEU A 424 -6.87 -6.39 36.66
CA LEU A 424 -6.32 -7.70 37.02
C LEU A 424 -7.22 -8.50 37.98
N SER A 425 -7.91 -7.82 38.88
CA SER A 425 -8.79 -8.46 39.88
C SER A 425 -9.94 -9.26 39.29
N PHE A 426 -10.28 -9.04 38.01
CA PHE A 426 -11.32 -9.79 37.28
C PHE A 426 -10.81 -11.04 36.56
N PHE A 427 -9.49 -11.23 36.47
CA PHE A 427 -8.91 -12.42 35.85
C PHE A 427 -8.64 -13.50 36.90
N LYS A 428 -8.94 -14.74 36.54
CA LYS A 428 -8.64 -15.91 37.39
C LYS A 428 -7.18 -16.33 37.26
N ALA A 429 -6.60 -16.78 38.35
CA ALA A 429 -5.25 -17.33 38.32
C ALA A 429 -5.15 -18.50 37.27
N GLY A 430 -4.17 -18.42 36.38
CA GLY A 430 -3.95 -19.44 35.37
C GLY A 430 -4.74 -19.27 34.07
N GLN A 431 -5.54 -18.21 33.94
CA GLN A 431 -6.30 -17.93 32.72
C GLN A 431 -5.37 -17.61 31.53
N MET A 432 -5.65 -18.24 30.39
CA MET A 432 -4.85 -18.09 29.17
C MET A 432 -5.64 -17.25 28.15
N GLU A 433 -5.63 -15.93 28.34
CA GLU A 433 -6.32 -14.99 27.42
C GLU A 433 -5.35 -13.93 26.89
N PRO A 434 -5.49 -13.53 25.62
CA PRO A 434 -4.65 -12.47 25.04
C PRO A 434 -4.75 -11.13 25.80
N ASN A 435 -5.95 -10.80 26.26
CA ASN A 435 -6.17 -9.58 27.05
C ASN A 435 -5.44 -9.61 28.41
N TYR A 436 -5.34 -10.78 29.02
CA TYR A 436 -4.55 -10.94 30.24
C TYR A 436 -3.05 -10.71 29.97
N ALA A 437 -2.54 -11.26 28.89
CA ALA A 437 -1.16 -11.03 28.48
C ALA A 437 -0.89 -9.54 28.20
N LYS A 438 -1.81 -8.86 27.52
CA LYS A 438 -1.74 -7.41 27.25
C LYS A 438 -1.74 -6.61 28.54
N LEU A 439 -2.60 -6.95 29.50
CA LEU A 439 -2.64 -6.33 30.81
C LEU A 439 -1.31 -6.50 31.55
N GLN A 440 -0.74 -7.70 31.55
CA GLN A 440 0.54 -7.97 32.19
C GLN A 440 1.70 -7.20 31.55
N ARG A 441 1.70 -7.03 30.22
CA ARG A 441 2.67 -6.17 29.51
C ARG A 441 2.56 -4.71 29.95
N ASN A 442 1.35 -4.19 30.07
CA ASN A 442 1.11 -2.81 30.51
C ASN A 442 1.56 -2.61 31.96
N ARG A 443 1.26 -3.55 32.86
CA ARG A 443 1.74 -3.55 34.26
C ARG A 443 3.26 -3.59 34.34
N ALA A 444 3.89 -4.44 33.52
CA ALA A 444 5.34 -4.51 33.46
C ALA A 444 5.95 -3.18 33.01
N SER A 445 5.32 -2.50 32.05
CA SER A 445 5.77 -1.15 31.63
C SER A 445 5.71 -0.15 32.79
N CYS A 446 4.65 -0.17 33.60
CA CYS A 446 4.58 0.65 34.82
C CYS A 446 5.68 0.28 35.82
N PHE A 447 5.91 -0.99 36.09
CA PHE A 447 6.98 -1.45 37.00
C PHE A 447 8.38 -1.03 36.54
N LEU A 448 8.62 -1.08 35.22
CA LEU A 448 9.90 -0.61 34.65
C LEU A 448 10.12 0.88 34.89
N GLN A 449 9.10 1.70 34.70
CA GLN A 449 9.19 3.15 34.99
C GLN A 449 9.35 3.43 36.48
N LEU A 450 8.75 2.61 37.35
CA LEU A 450 8.91 2.67 38.81
C LEU A 450 10.23 2.04 39.29
N LYS A 451 11.10 1.57 38.38
CA LYS A 451 12.37 0.89 38.69
C LYS A 451 12.21 -0.39 39.53
N GLN A 452 11.08 -1.06 39.41
CA GLN A 452 10.79 -2.32 40.08
C GLN A 452 10.98 -3.52 39.16
N LEU A 453 12.23 -3.79 38.78
CA LEU A 453 12.59 -4.74 37.73
C LEU A 453 12.07 -6.16 38.02
N GLU A 454 12.15 -6.67 39.27
CA GLU A 454 11.72 -8.04 39.61
C GLU A 454 10.22 -8.23 39.38
N LYS A 455 9.40 -7.24 39.77
CA LYS A 455 7.95 -7.30 39.53
C LYS A 455 7.61 -7.19 38.02
N ALA A 456 8.40 -6.43 37.28
CA ALA A 456 8.27 -6.37 35.83
C ALA A 456 8.55 -7.73 35.18
N LYS A 457 9.58 -8.45 35.64
CA LYS A 457 9.90 -9.81 35.18
C LYS A 457 8.75 -10.81 35.45
N GLU A 458 8.19 -10.77 36.66
CA GLU A 458 7.05 -11.65 37.03
C GLU A 458 5.86 -11.38 36.10
N ALA A 459 5.53 -10.11 35.85
CA ALA A 459 4.44 -9.72 34.97
C ALA A 459 4.70 -10.18 33.51
N ILE A 460 5.92 -10.01 33.02
CA ILE A 460 6.25 -10.42 31.65
C ILE A 460 6.32 -11.95 31.52
N LYS A 461 6.78 -12.65 32.52
CA LYS A 461 6.74 -14.12 32.54
C LYS A 461 5.31 -14.66 32.42
N GLU A 462 4.36 -14.01 33.08
CA GLU A 462 2.95 -14.33 32.93
C GLU A 462 2.41 -13.97 31.54
N ALA A 463 2.81 -12.82 30.98
CA ALA A 463 2.45 -12.46 29.62
C ALA A 463 3.00 -13.44 28.58
N GLU A 464 4.25 -13.86 28.73
CA GLU A 464 4.91 -14.82 27.83
C GLU A 464 4.27 -16.22 27.93
N ARG A 465 3.84 -16.64 29.13
CA ARG A 465 3.12 -17.89 29.34
C ARG A 465 1.78 -17.90 28.57
N CYS A 466 1.07 -16.78 28.57
CA CYS A 466 -0.26 -16.66 27.97
C CYS A 466 -0.26 -16.34 26.48
N ASP A 467 0.73 -15.59 26.02
CA ASP A 467 0.82 -15.12 24.64
C ASP A 467 2.28 -15.03 24.19
N PRO A 468 2.95 -16.20 24.00
CA PRO A 468 4.36 -16.25 23.60
C PRO A 468 4.60 -15.78 22.16
N GLU A 469 3.58 -15.85 21.31
CA GLU A 469 3.67 -15.50 19.89
C GLU A 469 3.32 -14.03 19.59
N SER A 470 3.06 -13.24 20.61
CA SER A 470 2.86 -11.81 20.43
C SER A 470 4.20 -11.07 20.32
N ILE A 471 4.34 -10.28 19.24
CA ILE A 471 5.51 -9.41 19.05
C ILE A 471 5.66 -8.39 20.19
N PHE A 472 4.56 -7.93 20.78
CA PHE A 472 4.56 -7.00 21.93
C PHE A 472 5.08 -7.67 23.20
N THR A 473 4.77 -8.96 23.40
CA THR A 473 5.31 -9.75 24.50
C THR A 473 6.82 -9.89 24.35
N GLN A 474 7.29 -10.30 23.17
CA GLN A 474 8.72 -10.45 22.89
C GLN A 474 9.47 -9.11 23.01
N PHE A 475 8.86 -8.02 22.58
CA PHE A 475 9.43 -6.68 22.79
C PHE A 475 9.56 -6.31 24.29
N SER A 476 8.60 -6.72 25.10
CA SER A 476 8.67 -6.49 26.55
C SER A 476 9.72 -7.37 27.22
N VAL A 477 9.86 -8.63 26.80
CA VAL A 477 10.97 -9.52 27.19
C VAL A 477 12.31 -8.90 26.83
N TYR A 478 12.41 -8.39 25.60
CA TYR A 478 13.60 -7.68 25.13
C TYR A 478 14.00 -6.50 26.04
N LYS A 479 13.04 -5.59 26.35
CA LYS A 479 13.30 -4.44 27.22
C LYS A 479 13.90 -4.85 28.56
N ILE A 480 13.35 -5.88 29.17
CA ILE A 480 13.84 -6.40 30.45
C ILE A 480 15.23 -7.00 30.29
N ALA A 481 15.45 -7.80 29.26
CA ALA A 481 16.75 -8.43 29.01
C ALA A 481 17.86 -7.38 28.80
N VAL A 482 17.56 -6.29 28.09
CA VAL A 482 18.50 -5.17 27.91
C VAL A 482 18.83 -4.49 29.25
N LEU A 483 17.84 -4.25 30.10
CA LEU A 483 18.05 -3.62 31.40
C LEU A 483 18.82 -4.54 32.37
N GLU A 484 18.69 -5.85 32.22
CA GLU A 484 19.49 -6.84 32.96
C GLU A 484 20.89 -7.05 32.42
N ASN A 485 21.22 -6.42 31.30
CA ASN A 485 22.43 -6.65 30.54
C ASN A 485 22.60 -8.11 30.08
N ASN A 486 21.50 -8.81 29.85
CA ASN A 486 21.48 -10.18 29.33
C ASN A 486 21.38 -10.17 27.80
N VAL A 487 22.56 -10.15 27.17
CA VAL A 487 22.70 -10.01 25.71
C VAL A 487 22.10 -11.22 24.95
N GLU A 488 22.23 -12.44 25.51
CA GLU A 488 21.70 -13.65 24.89
C GLU A 488 20.18 -13.62 24.81
N LYS A 489 19.54 -13.34 25.93
CA LYS A 489 18.07 -13.26 26.02
C LYS A 489 17.52 -12.10 25.18
N ALA A 490 18.24 -10.98 25.13
CA ALA A 490 17.88 -9.85 24.27
C ALA A 490 17.96 -10.24 22.78
N ALA A 491 19.01 -10.96 22.38
CA ALA A 491 19.17 -11.46 21.02
C ALA A 491 18.07 -12.46 20.63
N ASP A 492 17.73 -13.39 21.53
CA ASP A 492 16.65 -14.37 21.32
C ASP A 492 15.30 -13.67 21.14
N ALA A 493 15.01 -12.65 21.93
CA ALA A 493 13.80 -11.85 21.82
C ALA A 493 13.74 -11.09 20.48
N VAL A 494 14.84 -10.50 20.00
CA VAL A 494 14.92 -9.86 18.68
C VAL A 494 14.67 -10.87 17.57
N ASN A 495 15.29 -12.06 17.65
CA ASN A 495 15.08 -13.13 16.68
C ASN A 495 13.61 -13.60 16.66
N ALA A 496 12.97 -13.71 17.83
CA ALA A 496 11.56 -14.03 17.95
C ALA A 496 10.69 -12.95 17.31
N MET A 497 10.98 -11.67 17.57
CA MET A 497 10.28 -10.54 16.94
C MET A 497 10.43 -10.55 15.41
N GLY A 498 11.60 -10.85 14.91
CA GLY A 498 11.87 -10.98 13.47
C GLY A 498 11.09 -12.13 12.82
N ARG A 499 10.96 -13.28 13.50
CA ARG A 499 10.14 -14.40 13.02
C ARG A 499 8.65 -14.06 13.02
N LEU A 500 8.16 -13.46 14.09
CA LEU A 500 6.75 -13.09 14.26
C LEU A 500 6.32 -11.99 13.28
N SER A 501 7.23 -11.13 12.86
CA SER A 501 6.93 -10.11 11.84
C SER A 501 6.59 -10.69 10.46
N LYS A 502 7.02 -11.93 10.18
CA LYS A 502 6.75 -12.65 8.93
C LYS A 502 5.43 -13.45 8.96
N SER A 503 4.89 -13.70 10.15
CA SER A 503 3.64 -14.46 10.30
C SER A 503 2.44 -13.56 9.98
N PRO A 504 1.42 -14.06 9.26
CA PRO A 504 0.18 -13.33 9.10
C PRO A 504 -0.45 -13.11 10.47
N VAL A 505 -0.71 -11.85 10.82
CA VAL A 505 -1.36 -11.48 12.07
C VAL A 505 -2.76 -12.09 12.09
N GLY A 506 -3.09 -12.86 13.13
CA GLY A 506 -4.43 -13.40 13.33
C GLY A 506 -5.47 -12.27 13.44
N ASP A 507 -6.67 -12.52 12.92
CA ASP A 507 -7.76 -11.54 12.74
C ASP A 507 -8.19 -10.76 14.01
N GLU A 508 -7.85 -11.22 15.20
CA GLU A 508 -8.30 -10.58 16.46
C GLU A 508 -7.49 -9.32 16.85
N ASP A 509 -6.23 -9.22 16.46
CA ASP A 509 -5.38 -8.03 16.68
C ASP A 509 -5.26 -7.12 15.45
N GLY A 510 -5.86 -7.49 14.33
CA GLY A 510 -5.71 -6.84 13.01
C GLY A 510 -6.15 -5.38 12.91
N LEU A 511 -6.92 -4.87 13.89
CA LEU A 511 -7.38 -3.47 13.93
C LEU A 511 -6.36 -2.50 14.58
N LEU A 512 -5.36 -3.01 15.30
CA LEU A 512 -4.39 -2.18 16.03
C LEU A 512 -2.94 -2.32 15.54
N VAL A 513 -2.65 -3.34 14.75
CA VAL A 513 -1.31 -3.55 14.21
C VAL A 513 -1.28 -2.99 12.79
N SER A 514 -0.90 -1.74 12.64
CA SER A 514 -0.50 -1.22 11.32
C SER A 514 0.59 -2.13 10.75
N GLU A 515 0.63 -2.34 9.42
CA GLU A 515 1.67 -3.12 8.72
C GLU A 515 3.10 -2.72 9.15
N ASN A 516 3.26 -1.56 9.77
CA ASN A 516 4.52 -0.99 10.23
C ASN A 516 4.79 -1.19 11.74
N ALA A 517 3.89 -1.80 12.50
CA ALA A 517 4.08 -1.93 13.95
C ALA A 517 5.32 -2.77 14.31
N ALA A 518 5.52 -3.88 13.62
CA ALA A 518 6.68 -4.73 13.81
C ALA A 518 8.00 -4.00 13.51
N SER A 519 8.03 -3.26 12.41
CA SER A 519 9.19 -2.43 12.02
C SER A 519 9.47 -1.33 13.04
N ASN A 520 8.42 -0.68 13.56
CA ASN A 520 8.57 0.33 14.60
C ASN A 520 9.10 -0.25 15.92
N LEU A 521 8.66 -1.43 16.31
CA LEU A 521 9.15 -2.12 17.51
C LEU A 521 10.62 -2.51 17.37
N LEU A 522 11.05 -3.02 16.21
CA LEU A 522 12.44 -3.34 15.94
C LEU A 522 13.33 -2.08 15.94
N ARG A 523 12.81 -0.97 15.41
CA ARG A 523 13.51 0.33 15.48
C ARG A 523 13.67 0.80 16.92
N LEU A 524 12.62 0.71 17.73
CA LEU A 524 12.68 1.03 19.16
C LEU A 524 13.64 0.09 19.90
N ALA A 525 13.65 -1.18 19.55
CA ALA A 525 14.58 -2.15 20.14
C ALA A 525 16.03 -1.75 19.85
N ALA A 526 16.35 -1.37 18.63
CA ALA A 526 17.69 -0.88 18.28
C ALA A 526 18.05 0.38 19.06
N GLN A 527 17.11 1.32 19.19
CA GLN A 527 17.32 2.55 19.97
C GLN A 527 17.62 2.25 21.43
N ILE A 528 16.80 1.41 22.07
CA ILE A 528 16.98 1.00 23.47
C ILE A 528 18.32 0.33 23.69
N ALA A 529 18.77 -0.53 22.78
CA ALA A 529 20.07 -1.17 22.85
C ALA A 529 21.22 -0.16 22.76
N LEU A 530 21.12 0.83 21.87
CA LEU A 530 22.12 1.90 21.74
C LEU A 530 22.19 2.78 22.98
N GLU A 531 21.05 3.15 23.55
CA GLU A 531 20.99 3.92 24.80
C GLU A 531 21.65 3.18 25.96
N ASN A 532 21.55 1.85 25.98
CA ASN A 532 22.18 0.98 26.97
C ASN A 532 23.59 0.49 26.56
N LYS A 533 24.18 1.03 25.51
CA LYS A 533 25.54 0.70 24.99
C LYS A 533 25.71 -0.77 24.58
N GLN A 534 24.65 -1.46 24.25
CA GLN A 534 24.65 -2.84 23.73
C GLN A 534 24.67 -2.84 22.20
N GLN A 535 25.83 -2.61 21.62
CA GLN A 535 26.00 -2.42 20.18
C GLN A 535 25.63 -3.66 19.37
N GLU A 536 26.02 -4.85 19.80
CA GLU A 536 25.69 -6.11 19.10
C GLU A 536 24.18 -6.37 19.05
N THR A 537 23.48 -6.11 20.15
CA THR A 537 22.02 -6.25 20.22
C THR A 537 21.33 -5.23 19.32
N ALA A 538 21.84 -4.00 19.27
CA ALA A 538 21.34 -2.97 18.37
C ALA A 538 21.52 -3.36 16.90
N MET A 539 22.66 -3.91 16.55
CA MET A 539 22.92 -4.40 15.19
C MET A 539 21.96 -5.51 14.81
N LYS A 540 21.74 -6.52 15.65
CA LYS A 540 20.75 -7.59 15.40
C LYS A 540 19.33 -7.07 15.21
N ALA A 541 18.92 -6.08 16.01
CA ALA A 541 17.63 -5.45 15.86
C ALA A 541 17.48 -4.71 14.51
N LEU A 542 18.50 -3.99 14.11
CA LEU A 542 18.53 -3.28 12.82
C LEU A 542 18.60 -4.25 11.63
N GLU A 543 19.33 -5.35 11.74
CA GLU A 543 19.35 -6.43 10.73
C GLU A 543 17.96 -7.04 10.54
N SER A 544 17.32 -7.42 11.64
CA SER A 544 15.93 -7.90 11.61
C SER A 544 14.98 -6.88 11.00
N LEU A 545 15.17 -5.59 11.27
CA LEU A 545 14.39 -4.52 10.66
C LEU A 545 14.59 -4.48 9.14
N CYS A 546 15.84 -4.56 8.68
CA CYS A 546 16.17 -4.55 7.25
C CYS A 546 15.57 -5.74 6.49
N GLU A 547 15.50 -6.92 7.12
CA GLU A 547 14.95 -8.13 6.53
C GLU A 547 13.43 -8.14 6.46
N ASN A 548 12.77 -7.50 7.41
CA ASN A 548 11.33 -7.68 7.64
C ASN A 548 10.49 -6.43 7.29
N SER A 549 11.11 -5.24 7.22
CA SER A 549 10.36 -4.03 6.90
C SER A 549 10.07 -3.92 5.40
N LYS A 550 8.84 -3.55 5.08
CA LYS A 550 8.39 -3.19 3.73
C LYS A 550 8.67 -1.72 3.40
N ASP A 551 8.94 -0.90 4.41
CA ASP A 551 9.24 0.52 4.24
C ASP A 551 10.72 0.72 3.86
N GLU A 552 10.96 1.01 2.60
CA GLU A 552 12.32 1.20 2.06
C GLU A 552 13.08 2.35 2.73
N ALA A 553 12.40 3.42 3.13
CA ALA A 553 13.03 4.54 3.81
C ALA A 553 13.53 4.15 5.21
N GLN A 554 12.75 3.36 5.94
CA GLN A 554 13.18 2.80 7.23
C GLN A 554 14.36 1.85 7.07
N VAL A 555 14.32 0.98 6.05
CA VAL A 555 15.41 0.03 5.76
C VAL A 555 16.71 0.79 5.46
N LEU A 556 16.66 1.83 4.63
CA LEU A 556 17.84 2.63 4.31
C LEU A 556 18.39 3.37 5.54
N THR A 557 17.50 3.89 6.39
CA THR A 557 17.91 4.51 7.66
C THR A 557 18.57 3.50 8.59
N ALA A 558 18.02 2.28 8.70
CA ALA A 558 18.59 1.19 9.47
C ALA A 558 19.97 0.77 8.94
N LEU A 559 20.10 0.64 7.62
CA LEU A 559 21.37 0.35 6.96
C LEU A 559 22.42 1.43 7.20
N ARG A 560 22.03 2.71 7.16
CA ARG A 560 22.94 3.82 7.55
C ARG A 560 23.42 3.66 8.99
N CYS A 561 22.52 3.33 9.91
CA CYS A 561 22.89 3.10 11.32
C CYS A 561 23.84 1.90 11.46
N LEU A 562 23.53 0.76 10.82
CA LEU A 562 24.39 -0.42 10.82
C LEU A 562 25.80 -0.12 10.29
N ILE A 563 25.87 0.55 9.16
CA ILE A 563 27.15 0.92 8.54
C ILE A 563 27.93 1.85 9.46
N ARG A 564 27.29 2.86 10.07
CA ARG A 564 27.97 3.74 11.04
C ARG A 564 28.47 3.00 12.26
N LEU A 565 27.70 2.04 12.78
CA LEU A 565 28.13 1.22 13.91
C LEU A 565 29.35 0.37 13.54
N VAL A 566 29.34 -0.28 12.39
CA VAL A 566 30.49 -1.05 11.90
C VAL A 566 31.71 -0.15 11.70
N LEU A 567 31.54 1.02 11.07
CA LEU A 567 32.64 1.97 10.86
C LEU A 567 33.21 2.51 12.18
N SER A 568 32.39 2.73 13.20
CA SER A 568 32.85 3.17 14.52
C SER A 568 33.72 2.14 15.22
N THR A 569 33.52 0.85 14.94
CA THR A 569 34.36 -0.22 15.47
C THR A 569 35.71 -0.35 14.73
N MET A 570 35.81 0.23 13.52
CA MET A 570 37.05 0.22 12.72
C MET A 570 38.08 1.26 13.17
N GLU A 571 37.74 2.20 14.02
CA GLU A 571 38.65 3.18 14.58
C GLU A 571 39.64 2.55 15.57
N GLN A 572 39.50 1.27 15.89
CA GLN A 572 40.41 0.52 16.77
C GLN A 572 41.53 -0.24 15.96
N PRO A 573 42.72 -0.43 16.51
CA PRO A 573 43.94 -0.61 15.72
C PRO A 573 44.33 -2.05 15.36
N SER A 574 43.43 -3.04 15.28
CA SER A 574 43.79 -4.40 14.85
C SER A 574 43.37 -4.71 13.42
N ASP A 575 44.29 -5.11 12.57
CA ASP A 575 44.05 -5.43 11.16
C ASP A 575 43.09 -6.62 10.97
N GLU A 576 43.08 -7.60 11.88
CA GLU A 576 42.13 -8.72 11.83
C GLU A 576 40.71 -8.28 12.04
N MET A 577 40.46 -7.42 13.01
CA MET A 577 39.10 -6.86 13.27
C MET A 577 38.61 -5.99 12.11
N ARG A 578 39.51 -5.25 11.48
CA ARG A 578 39.20 -4.44 10.30
C ARG A 578 38.74 -5.32 9.14
N ASN A 579 39.41 -6.44 8.91
CA ASN A 579 39.02 -7.39 7.87
C ASN A 579 37.65 -8.03 8.11
N VAL A 580 37.35 -8.44 9.35
CA VAL A 580 36.03 -8.98 9.73
C VAL A 580 34.94 -7.94 9.54
N ASN A 581 35.21 -6.70 9.91
CA ASN A 581 34.23 -5.61 9.76
C ASN A 581 33.96 -5.27 8.31
N MET A 582 34.95 -5.40 7.41
CA MET A 582 34.72 -5.22 5.97
C MET A 582 33.84 -6.31 5.39
N ASP A 583 33.93 -7.57 5.88
CA ASP A 583 33.04 -8.67 5.46
C ASP A 583 31.59 -8.45 5.89
N VAL A 584 31.40 -7.81 7.03
CA VAL A 584 30.05 -7.44 7.52
C VAL A 584 29.50 -6.24 6.77
N LEU A 585 30.36 -5.29 6.38
CA LEU A 585 29.95 -4.06 5.70
C LEU A 585 29.45 -4.30 4.28
N LEU A 586 30.07 -5.21 3.56
CA LEU A 586 29.77 -5.49 2.16
C LEU A 586 28.31 -5.94 1.92
N PRO A 587 27.74 -6.89 2.67
CA PRO A 587 26.34 -7.27 2.55
C PRO A 587 25.36 -6.11 2.79
N TYR A 588 25.65 -5.24 3.75
CA TYR A 588 24.80 -4.08 4.02
C TYR A 588 24.79 -3.09 2.86
N LEU A 589 25.94 -2.83 2.26
CA LEU A 589 26.03 -1.97 1.09
C LEU A 589 25.36 -2.60 -0.15
N LYS A 590 25.48 -3.92 -0.34
CA LYS A 590 24.79 -4.66 -1.40
C LYS A 590 23.25 -4.58 -1.21
N MET A 591 22.78 -4.67 0.03
CA MET A 591 21.36 -4.50 0.35
C MET A 591 20.91 -3.06 0.10
N ALA A 592 21.69 -2.08 0.50
CA ALA A 592 21.40 -0.67 0.25
C ALA A 592 21.30 -0.36 -1.25
N GLN A 593 22.22 -0.87 -2.05
CA GLN A 593 22.21 -0.71 -3.50
C GLN A 593 20.91 -1.27 -4.10
N ARG A 594 20.51 -2.49 -3.71
CA ARG A 594 19.25 -3.09 -4.18
C ARG A 594 18.03 -2.24 -3.81
N LYS A 595 17.97 -1.77 -2.56
CA LYS A 595 16.84 -0.95 -2.07
C LYS A 595 16.78 0.42 -2.74
N VAL A 596 17.90 1.08 -2.94
CA VAL A 596 17.93 2.38 -3.64
C VAL A 596 17.62 2.23 -5.13
N SER A 597 17.91 1.07 -5.74
CA SER A 597 17.61 0.79 -7.15
C SER A 597 16.12 0.54 -7.41
N HIS A 598 15.33 0.10 -6.41
CA HIS A 598 13.89 -0.07 -6.54
C HIS A 598 13.16 1.30 -6.60
N GLN A 599 12.26 1.46 -7.60
CA GLN A 599 11.66 2.76 -7.94
C GLN A 599 10.43 3.17 -7.10
N THR A 600 10.02 2.41 -6.08
CA THR A 600 8.63 2.45 -5.61
C THR A 600 8.29 3.48 -4.53
N CYS A 601 9.21 3.91 -3.67
CA CYS A 601 8.87 4.73 -2.49
C CYS A 601 9.68 6.01 -2.28
N LEU A 602 10.81 6.20 -2.97
CA LEU A 602 11.68 7.37 -2.78
C LEU A 602 11.50 8.40 -3.91
N THR A 603 11.54 9.68 -3.54
CA THR A 603 11.66 10.75 -4.55
C THR A 603 13.01 10.67 -5.26
N ALA A 604 13.10 11.21 -6.48
CA ALA A 604 14.34 11.23 -7.25
C ALA A 604 15.49 11.90 -6.47
N GLU A 605 15.18 12.97 -5.75
CA GLU A 605 16.16 13.70 -4.91
C GLU A 605 16.64 12.86 -3.73
N GLN A 606 15.71 12.24 -3.00
CA GLN A 606 16.05 11.34 -1.87
C GLN A 606 16.89 10.15 -2.33
N ARG A 607 16.54 9.54 -3.46
CA ARG A 607 17.31 8.45 -4.05
C ARG A 607 18.73 8.86 -4.38
N THR A 608 18.90 10.04 -4.97
CA THR A 608 20.20 10.60 -5.29
C THR A 608 21.03 10.86 -4.04
N GLU A 609 20.42 11.39 -3.00
CA GLU A 609 21.11 11.66 -1.72
C GLU A 609 21.54 10.35 -1.05
N GLU A 610 20.67 9.36 -0.99
CA GLU A 610 21.00 8.03 -0.46
C GLU A 610 22.10 7.36 -1.27
N ALA A 611 21.95 7.32 -2.59
CA ALA A 611 22.95 6.75 -3.49
C ALA A 611 24.33 7.42 -3.30
N ASN A 612 24.38 8.74 -3.18
CA ASN A 612 25.62 9.48 -2.96
C ASN A 612 26.27 9.14 -1.62
N TRP A 613 25.46 8.98 -0.57
CA TRP A 613 26.00 8.63 0.74
C TRP A 613 26.61 7.22 0.73
N PHE A 614 25.88 6.21 0.26
CA PHE A 614 26.36 4.83 0.19
C PHE A 614 27.54 4.65 -0.78
N ARG A 615 27.52 5.36 -1.92
CA ARG A 615 28.61 5.39 -2.87
C ARG A 615 29.92 5.84 -2.25
N LYS A 616 29.89 6.95 -1.49
CA LYS A 616 31.08 7.47 -0.81
C LYS A 616 31.61 6.49 0.23
N ILE A 617 30.74 5.83 0.97
CA ILE A 617 31.14 4.79 1.93
C ILE A 617 31.81 3.61 1.20
N ALA A 618 31.18 3.10 0.14
CA ALA A 618 31.73 2.01 -0.66
C ALA A 618 33.12 2.38 -1.24
N TRP A 619 33.28 3.60 -1.76
CA TRP A 619 34.55 4.12 -2.23
C TRP A 619 35.61 4.14 -1.14
N ASN A 620 35.31 4.72 0.02
CA ASN A 620 36.25 4.80 1.12
C ASN A 620 36.64 3.43 1.66
N SER A 621 35.66 2.50 1.70
CA SER A 621 35.92 1.11 2.11
C SER A 621 36.81 0.37 1.11
N ALA A 622 36.61 0.61 -0.19
CA ALA A 622 37.49 0.04 -1.22
C ALA A 622 38.93 0.47 -1.06
N LEU A 623 39.16 1.76 -0.78
CA LEU A 623 40.52 2.28 -0.52
C LEU A 623 41.19 1.65 0.71
N GLN A 624 40.42 1.22 1.69
CA GLN A 624 40.96 0.55 2.89
C GLN A 624 41.24 -0.96 2.67
N CYS A 625 40.81 -1.51 1.55
CA CYS A 625 40.97 -2.92 1.19
C CYS A 625 42.12 -3.18 0.23
N GLU A 626 43.18 -2.34 0.22
CA GLU A 626 44.31 -2.47 -0.71
C GLU A 626 45.00 -3.85 -0.65
N SER A 627 45.04 -4.47 0.52
CA SER A 627 45.62 -5.82 0.71
C SER A 627 44.70 -6.97 0.27
N CYS A 628 43.43 -6.72 0.03
CA CYS A 628 42.41 -7.70 -0.28
C CYS A 628 41.67 -7.35 -1.59
N PRO A 629 42.24 -7.76 -2.74
CA PRO A 629 41.73 -7.35 -4.06
C PRO A 629 40.27 -7.74 -4.33
N ASP A 630 39.81 -8.88 -3.83
CA ASP A 630 38.45 -9.36 -3.95
C ASP A 630 37.42 -8.36 -3.33
N ARG A 631 37.70 -7.92 -2.10
CA ARG A 631 36.87 -6.92 -1.41
C ARG A 631 36.98 -5.55 -2.07
N MET A 632 38.22 -5.16 -2.45
CA MET A 632 38.44 -3.89 -3.15
C MET A 632 37.62 -3.83 -4.45
N ARG A 633 37.63 -4.89 -5.25
CA ARG A 633 36.79 -5.02 -6.43
C ARG A 633 35.33 -4.82 -6.09
N ASP A 634 34.82 -5.59 -5.13
CA ASP A 634 33.39 -5.59 -4.78
C ASP A 634 32.89 -4.20 -4.31
N PHE A 635 33.71 -3.53 -3.50
CA PHE A 635 33.37 -2.17 -3.05
C PHE A 635 33.42 -1.13 -4.17
N PHE A 636 34.39 -1.19 -5.08
CA PHE A 636 34.45 -0.28 -6.22
C PHE A 636 33.30 -0.53 -7.20
N VAL A 637 32.92 -1.78 -7.46
CA VAL A 637 31.78 -2.13 -8.29
C VAL A 637 30.48 -1.61 -7.68
N LEU A 638 30.30 -1.76 -6.37
CA LEU A 638 29.15 -1.18 -5.66
C LEU A 638 29.12 0.34 -5.73
N SER A 639 30.26 0.98 -5.55
CA SER A 639 30.36 2.45 -5.69
C SER A 639 29.96 2.90 -7.09
N TYR A 640 30.40 2.17 -8.12
CA TYR A 640 29.99 2.43 -9.50
C TYR A 640 28.48 2.23 -9.71
N GLN A 641 27.91 1.11 -9.26
CA GLN A 641 26.48 0.82 -9.39
C GLN A 641 25.60 1.87 -8.71
N LEU A 642 26.00 2.30 -7.52
CA LEU A 642 25.30 3.38 -6.81
C LEU A 642 25.44 4.72 -7.52
N SER A 643 26.58 4.98 -8.14
CA SER A 643 26.81 6.22 -8.90
C SER A 643 25.90 6.37 -10.13
N GLN A 644 25.45 5.25 -10.70
CA GLN A 644 24.50 5.25 -11.82
C GLN A 644 23.11 5.80 -11.44
N LEU A 645 22.80 5.81 -10.15
CA LEU A 645 21.53 6.35 -9.61
C LEU A 645 21.60 7.86 -9.33
N CYS A 646 22.75 8.46 -9.55
CA CYS A 646 22.98 9.89 -9.36
C CYS A 646 22.96 10.63 -10.70
N PRO A 647 22.57 11.92 -10.73
CA PRO A 647 22.65 12.72 -11.94
C PRO A 647 24.09 12.79 -12.46
N PRO A 648 24.33 12.55 -13.75
CA PRO A 648 25.67 12.54 -14.29
C PRO A 648 26.27 13.95 -14.31
N ASP A 649 27.31 14.15 -13.51
CA ASP A 649 28.17 15.31 -13.59
C ASP A 649 29.62 14.88 -13.91
N ARG A 650 30.47 15.86 -14.20
CA ARG A 650 31.86 15.59 -14.53
C ARG A 650 32.62 14.84 -13.44
N THR A 651 32.40 15.22 -12.19
CA THR A 651 33.09 14.63 -11.03
C THR A 651 32.63 13.21 -10.80
N LEU A 652 31.34 12.93 -11.00
CA LEU A 652 30.76 11.60 -10.89
C LEU A 652 31.28 10.67 -11.97
N LEU A 653 31.33 11.13 -13.23
CA LEU A 653 31.85 10.35 -14.35
C LEU A 653 33.34 10.03 -14.17
N MET A 654 34.15 10.97 -13.67
CA MET A 654 35.56 10.69 -13.29
C MET A 654 35.63 9.65 -12.18
N GLY A 655 34.77 9.75 -11.17
CA GLY A 655 34.67 8.74 -10.11
C GLY A 655 34.28 7.36 -10.64
N GLN A 656 33.32 7.30 -11.55
CA GLN A 656 32.90 6.05 -12.23
C GLN A 656 34.07 5.41 -13.01
N LYS A 657 34.80 6.22 -13.77
CA LYS A 657 35.99 5.77 -14.49
C LYS A 657 37.01 5.16 -13.52
N THR A 658 37.27 5.84 -12.43
CA THR A 658 38.24 5.35 -11.41
C THR A 658 37.73 4.07 -10.73
N CYS A 659 36.45 3.97 -10.36
CA CYS A 659 35.90 2.73 -9.79
C CYS A 659 36.10 1.53 -10.71
N LEU A 660 35.75 1.68 -11.98
CA LEU A 660 35.88 0.60 -12.95
C LEU A 660 37.33 0.23 -13.25
N LEU A 661 38.23 1.22 -13.33
CA LEU A 661 39.64 0.99 -13.50
C LEU A 661 40.23 0.21 -12.32
N MET A 662 39.91 0.61 -11.08
CA MET A 662 40.37 -0.06 -9.88
C MET A 662 39.74 -1.45 -9.72
N ALA A 663 38.49 -1.64 -10.10
CA ALA A 663 37.87 -2.96 -10.12
C ALA A 663 38.53 -3.90 -11.12
N ALA A 664 38.86 -3.40 -12.32
CA ALA A 664 39.59 -4.17 -13.31
C ALA A 664 41.00 -4.53 -12.81
N ALA A 665 41.72 -3.58 -12.20
CA ALA A 665 43.03 -3.82 -11.58
C ALA A 665 42.95 -4.91 -10.50
N ALA A 666 41.92 -4.86 -9.66
CA ALA A 666 41.69 -5.87 -8.62
C ALA A 666 41.41 -7.27 -9.22
N CYS A 667 40.63 -7.37 -10.27
CA CYS A 667 40.38 -8.64 -10.98
C CYS A 667 41.70 -9.21 -11.55
N LEU A 668 42.50 -8.37 -12.17
CA LEU A 668 43.79 -8.81 -12.69
C LEU A 668 44.78 -9.25 -11.59
N GLU A 669 44.74 -8.58 -10.44
CA GLU A 669 45.54 -8.97 -9.30
C GLU A 669 45.06 -10.31 -8.70
N LEU A 670 43.79 -10.55 -8.63
CA LEU A 670 43.21 -11.84 -8.25
C LEU A 670 43.62 -12.94 -9.23
N CYS A 671 43.54 -12.65 -10.52
CA CYS A 671 43.98 -13.57 -11.58
C CYS A 671 45.45 -13.95 -11.42
N ARG A 672 46.34 -13.00 -11.07
CA ARG A 672 47.76 -13.27 -10.83
C ARG A 672 48.03 -14.15 -9.59
N LYS A 673 47.10 -14.09 -8.60
CA LYS A 673 47.21 -14.87 -7.36
C LYS A 673 46.50 -16.22 -7.42
N SER A 674 45.59 -16.42 -8.35
CA SER A 674 44.73 -17.63 -8.45
C SER A 674 45.43 -18.76 -9.24
N LEU A 675 45.02 -19.99 -8.94
CA LEU A 675 45.40 -21.17 -9.72
C LEU A 675 44.67 -21.16 -11.10
N LEU A 676 45.26 -21.77 -12.09
CA LEU A 676 44.89 -21.72 -13.51
C LEU A 676 43.40 -21.99 -13.86
N THR A 677 42.62 -22.61 -12.95
CA THR A 677 41.24 -22.98 -13.21
C THR A 677 40.23 -21.83 -13.05
N ASP A 678 40.53 -20.81 -12.22
CA ASP A 678 39.59 -19.72 -11.90
C ASP A 678 39.89 -18.39 -12.63
N GLN A 679 41.00 -18.37 -13.39
CA GLN A 679 41.47 -17.17 -14.06
C GLN A 679 40.52 -16.63 -15.12
N THR A 680 39.76 -17.51 -15.80
CA THR A 680 38.90 -17.11 -16.92
C THR A 680 37.75 -16.22 -16.45
N GLU A 681 37.19 -16.51 -15.29
CA GLU A 681 36.06 -15.69 -14.75
C GLU A 681 36.55 -14.31 -14.35
N GLU A 682 37.65 -14.21 -13.64
CA GLU A 682 38.26 -12.95 -13.21
C GLU A 682 38.67 -12.07 -14.41
N LEU A 683 39.26 -12.69 -15.43
CA LEU A 683 39.65 -12.01 -16.67
C LEU A 683 38.43 -11.50 -17.45
N THR A 684 37.35 -12.26 -17.47
CA THR A 684 36.09 -11.85 -18.14
C THR A 684 35.47 -10.67 -17.40
N GLN A 685 35.40 -10.72 -16.08
CA GLN A 685 34.96 -9.59 -15.26
C GLN A 685 35.83 -8.36 -15.45
N ALA A 686 37.13 -8.52 -15.49
CA ALA A 686 38.07 -7.41 -15.78
C ALA A 686 37.75 -6.75 -17.12
N LEU A 687 37.49 -7.53 -18.17
CA LEU A 687 37.13 -7.00 -19.48
C LEU A 687 35.79 -6.28 -19.48
N GLU A 688 34.80 -6.80 -18.78
CA GLU A 688 33.50 -6.11 -18.61
C GLU A 688 33.66 -4.74 -17.95
N HIS A 689 34.45 -4.68 -16.90
CA HIS A 689 34.73 -3.41 -16.21
C HIS A 689 35.51 -2.44 -17.11
N ILE A 690 36.49 -2.93 -17.87
CA ILE A 690 37.25 -2.12 -18.82
C ILE A 690 36.38 -1.59 -19.95
N GLN A 691 35.51 -2.42 -20.54
CA GLN A 691 34.59 -2.00 -21.59
C GLN A 691 33.63 -0.93 -21.10
N THR A 692 33.03 -1.15 -19.91
CA THR A 692 32.18 -0.15 -19.26
C THR A 692 32.95 1.14 -18.95
N CYS A 693 34.17 1.03 -18.53
CA CYS A 693 35.06 2.17 -18.29
C CYS A 693 35.28 3.00 -19.58
N TRP A 694 35.48 2.35 -20.72
CA TRP A 694 35.60 3.02 -22.01
C TRP A 694 34.31 3.75 -22.41
N GLU A 695 33.13 3.19 -22.12
CA GLU A 695 31.84 3.86 -22.37
C GLU A 695 31.67 5.11 -21.52
N VAL A 696 31.99 5.01 -20.24
CA VAL A 696 31.99 6.17 -19.32
C VAL A 696 32.98 7.23 -19.81
N TRP A 697 34.16 6.82 -20.27
CA TRP A 697 35.18 7.74 -20.78
C TRP A 697 34.76 8.43 -22.08
N LYS A 698 34.10 7.72 -23.00
CA LYS A 698 33.49 8.32 -24.20
C LYS A 698 32.46 9.38 -23.85
N THR A 699 31.61 9.09 -22.85
CA THR A 699 30.60 10.03 -22.36
C THR A 699 31.25 11.27 -21.75
N LEU A 700 32.32 11.07 -21.01
CA LEU A 700 33.07 12.15 -20.37
C LEU A 700 33.76 13.04 -21.42
N LYS A 701 34.41 12.43 -22.45
CA LYS A 701 35.02 13.18 -23.56
C LYS A 701 34.01 13.98 -24.37
N ALA A 702 32.81 13.47 -24.57
CA ALA A 702 31.74 14.17 -25.25
C ALA A 702 31.26 15.43 -24.50
N SER A 703 31.49 15.51 -23.19
CA SER A 703 31.09 16.63 -22.35
C SER A 703 32.10 17.80 -22.27
N GLY A 704 33.28 17.71 -22.91
CA GLY A 704 34.28 18.76 -22.92
C GLY A 704 35.66 18.35 -23.44
N ASN A 705 36.56 19.31 -23.64
CA ASN A 705 37.96 19.04 -24.01
C ASN A 705 38.73 18.56 -22.78
N PHE A 706 39.24 17.34 -22.83
CA PHE A 706 40.10 16.77 -21.80
C PHE A 706 41.51 16.66 -22.31
N PRO A 707 42.53 17.06 -21.53
CA PRO A 707 43.89 16.71 -21.82
C PRO A 707 44.09 15.17 -21.75
N THR A 708 45.10 14.66 -22.39
CA THR A 708 45.50 13.24 -22.30
C THR A 708 45.57 12.80 -20.85
N ASP A 709 44.79 11.82 -20.45
CA ASP A 709 44.77 11.28 -19.09
C ASP A 709 45.73 10.08 -19.03
N PRO A 710 46.73 10.12 -18.14
CA PRO A 710 47.69 8.98 -17.96
C PRO A 710 46.98 7.65 -17.62
N THR A 711 45.74 7.71 -17.07
CA THR A 711 44.96 6.51 -16.79
C THR A 711 44.43 5.81 -18.05
N ASP A 712 44.40 6.49 -19.21
CA ASP A 712 44.02 5.87 -20.49
C ASP A 712 45.04 4.81 -20.90
N THR A 713 46.31 5.11 -20.73
CA THR A 713 47.38 4.17 -20.99
C THR A 713 47.31 2.94 -20.06
N LEU A 714 47.03 3.18 -18.80
CA LEU A 714 46.87 2.10 -17.82
C LEU A 714 45.64 1.21 -18.17
N LEU A 715 44.55 1.82 -18.59
CA LEU A 715 43.35 1.10 -19.01
C LEU A 715 43.63 0.20 -20.25
N LEU A 716 44.38 0.72 -21.22
CA LEU A 716 44.80 -0.06 -22.40
C LEU A 716 45.74 -1.22 -22.01
N LEU A 717 46.65 -1.01 -21.03
CA LEU A 717 47.49 -2.07 -20.51
C LEU A 717 46.68 -3.19 -19.85
N TYR A 718 45.71 -2.83 -19.03
CA TYR A 718 44.85 -3.82 -18.37
C TYR A 718 44.00 -4.56 -19.40
N GLU A 719 43.47 -3.85 -20.40
CA GLU A 719 42.74 -4.49 -21.49
C GLU A 719 43.60 -5.47 -22.28
N PHE A 720 44.83 -5.05 -22.59
CA PHE A 720 45.79 -5.93 -23.27
C PHE A 720 46.09 -7.18 -22.45
N GLU A 721 46.39 -7.02 -21.16
CA GLU A 721 46.65 -8.15 -20.25
C GLU A 721 45.51 -9.14 -20.20
N ALA A 722 44.28 -8.62 -19.98
CA ALA A 722 43.11 -9.46 -19.89
C ALA A 722 42.81 -10.22 -21.18
N ARG A 723 42.87 -9.53 -22.33
CA ARG A 723 42.65 -10.16 -23.63
C ARG A 723 43.77 -11.14 -24.01
N ALA A 724 45.00 -10.80 -23.76
CA ALA A 724 46.14 -11.68 -24.02
C ALA A 724 46.02 -13.00 -23.25
N LYS A 725 45.72 -12.94 -21.95
CA LYS A 725 45.54 -14.13 -21.10
C LYS A 725 44.32 -14.97 -21.46
N LEU A 726 43.27 -14.35 -22.06
CA LEU A 726 42.12 -15.04 -22.61
C LEU A 726 42.34 -15.56 -24.03
N ASN A 727 43.48 -15.28 -24.64
CA ASN A 727 43.79 -15.57 -26.05
C ASN A 727 42.73 -14.96 -27.05
N ASP A 728 42.24 -13.77 -26.70
CA ASP A 728 41.27 -13.04 -27.55
C ASP A 728 41.97 -12.41 -28.75
N PRO A 729 41.51 -12.69 -29.99
CA PRO A 729 42.14 -12.13 -31.21
C PRO A 729 42.07 -10.58 -31.27
N LYS A 730 41.17 -9.96 -30.52
CA LYS A 730 41.06 -8.48 -30.42
C LYS A 730 42.24 -7.83 -29.67
N VAL A 731 43.16 -8.60 -29.12
CA VAL A 731 44.36 -8.08 -28.45
C VAL A 731 45.20 -7.25 -29.42
N GLU A 732 45.19 -7.57 -30.71
CA GLU A 732 45.91 -6.80 -31.75
C GLU A 732 45.36 -5.37 -31.87
N THR A 733 44.03 -5.19 -31.88
CA THR A 733 43.43 -3.85 -31.96
C THR A 733 43.78 -2.99 -30.73
N VAL A 734 43.99 -3.61 -29.58
CA VAL A 734 44.42 -2.88 -28.35
C VAL A 734 45.83 -2.35 -28.54
N LEU A 735 46.74 -3.16 -29.08
CA LEU A 735 48.10 -2.71 -29.39
C LEU A 735 48.09 -1.56 -30.41
N GLU A 736 47.26 -1.63 -31.42
CA GLU A 736 47.07 -0.52 -32.39
C GLU A 736 46.59 0.76 -31.71
N SER A 737 45.61 0.63 -30.81
CA SER A 737 45.13 1.79 -30.02
C SER A 737 46.22 2.40 -29.12
N VAL A 738 47.14 1.59 -28.60
CA VAL A 738 48.30 2.07 -27.85
C VAL A 738 49.28 2.82 -28.76
N LEU A 739 49.53 2.30 -29.98
CA LEU A 739 50.44 2.91 -30.93
C LEU A 739 49.88 4.24 -31.49
N ASP A 740 48.57 4.43 -31.49
CA ASP A 740 47.89 5.67 -31.93
C ASP A 740 47.91 6.79 -30.89
N LEU A 741 48.42 6.51 -29.68
CA LEU A 741 48.56 7.55 -28.64
C LEU A 741 49.64 8.56 -29.06
N GLU A 742 49.37 9.86 -28.86
CA GLU A 742 50.30 10.94 -29.25
C GLU A 742 51.67 10.87 -28.55
N ASN A 743 51.73 10.33 -27.32
CA ASN A 743 52.97 10.19 -26.54
C ASN A 743 53.05 8.77 -25.92
N VAL A 744 53.44 7.80 -26.69
CA VAL A 744 53.62 6.43 -26.18
C VAL A 744 54.91 6.33 -25.40
N GLU A 745 54.83 5.98 -24.11
CA GLU A 745 56.00 5.68 -23.29
C GLU A 745 56.62 4.32 -23.68
N THR A 746 57.91 4.26 -23.82
CA THR A 746 58.61 3.00 -24.15
C THR A 746 58.35 1.89 -23.14
N LYS A 747 58.20 2.23 -21.85
CA LYS A 747 57.87 1.28 -20.76
C LYS A 747 56.51 0.58 -21.02
N VAL A 748 55.52 1.29 -21.57
CA VAL A 748 54.22 0.71 -21.89
C VAL A 748 54.37 -0.37 -22.96
N LEU A 749 55.13 -0.11 -24.01
CA LEU A 749 55.39 -1.07 -25.10
C LEU A 749 56.19 -2.28 -24.62
N GLU A 750 57.18 -2.06 -23.74
CA GLU A 750 57.93 -3.15 -23.10
C GLU A 750 57.04 -4.03 -22.23
N THR A 751 56.15 -3.40 -21.47
CA THR A 751 55.18 -4.12 -20.65
C THR A 751 54.24 -4.94 -21.51
N ILE A 752 53.70 -4.37 -22.60
CA ILE A 752 52.84 -5.07 -23.56
C ILE A 752 53.57 -6.26 -24.15
N ALA A 753 54.83 -6.10 -24.53
CA ALA A 753 55.64 -7.19 -25.07
C ALA A 753 55.82 -8.33 -24.06
N ALA A 754 56.02 -8.01 -22.77
CA ALA A 754 56.08 -9.01 -21.70
C ALA A 754 54.74 -9.70 -21.47
N LEU A 755 53.67 -8.96 -21.38
CA LEU A 755 52.29 -9.49 -21.20
C LEU A 755 51.84 -10.38 -22.37
N ALA A 756 52.28 -10.07 -23.57
CA ALA A 756 51.96 -10.89 -24.77
C ALA A 756 52.59 -12.30 -24.67
N MET A 757 53.62 -12.47 -23.88
CA MET A 757 54.34 -13.75 -23.73
C MET A 757 54.19 -14.37 -22.34
N GLU A 758 53.45 -13.69 -21.40
CA GLU A 758 53.18 -14.23 -20.07
C GLU A 758 52.11 -15.34 -20.13
N PRO A 759 52.44 -16.59 -19.71
CA PRO A 759 51.47 -17.67 -19.78
C PRO A 759 50.14 -17.33 -19.06
N PRO A 760 48.98 -17.70 -19.58
CA PRO A 760 48.72 -18.55 -20.76
C PRO A 760 48.79 -17.83 -22.11
N ALA A 761 49.12 -16.55 -22.17
CA ALA A 761 49.22 -15.80 -23.43
C ALA A 761 50.42 -16.23 -24.24
N HIS A 762 50.28 -16.32 -25.55
CA HIS A 762 51.33 -16.61 -26.50
C HIS A 762 51.13 -15.85 -27.80
N PHE A 763 51.54 -14.59 -27.82
CA PHE A 763 51.43 -13.70 -28.98
C PHE A 763 52.78 -13.13 -29.38
N PRO A 764 53.69 -13.97 -29.93
CA PRO A 764 55.06 -13.55 -30.24
C PRO A 764 55.11 -12.44 -31.31
N LEU A 765 54.20 -12.43 -32.24
CA LEU A 765 54.15 -11.40 -33.29
C LEU A 765 53.80 -10.01 -32.69
N LEU A 766 52.88 -9.96 -31.76
CA LEU A 766 52.53 -8.70 -31.08
C LEU A 766 53.63 -8.24 -30.16
N SER A 767 54.29 -9.16 -29.43
CA SER A 767 55.45 -8.86 -28.64
C SER A 767 56.59 -8.26 -29.45
N LYS A 768 56.89 -8.87 -30.59
CA LYS A 768 57.88 -8.34 -31.55
C LYS A 768 57.49 -6.96 -32.08
N LYS A 769 56.24 -6.75 -32.50
CA LYS A 769 55.74 -5.46 -32.98
C LYS A 769 55.91 -4.36 -31.91
N ALA A 770 55.55 -4.63 -30.68
CA ALA A 770 55.73 -3.71 -29.55
C ALA A 770 57.21 -3.38 -29.28
N LEU A 771 58.08 -4.39 -29.25
CA LEU A 771 59.52 -4.23 -29.02
C LEU A 771 60.21 -3.46 -30.13
N ARG A 772 59.83 -3.67 -31.40
CA ARG A 772 60.37 -2.89 -32.53
C ARG A 772 60.07 -1.40 -32.40
N VAL A 773 58.83 -1.05 -32.04
CA VAL A 773 58.44 0.35 -31.81
C VAL A 773 59.14 0.92 -30.61
N ALA A 774 59.25 0.16 -29.48
CA ALA A 774 59.97 0.58 -28.29
C ALA A 774 61.48 0.86 -28.62
N LEU A 775 62.13 -0.04 -29.37
CA LEU A 775 63.52 0.12 -29.82
C LEU A 775 63.68 1.40 -30.68
N SER A 776 62.75 1.63 -31.62
CA SER A 776 62.77 2.84 -32.45
C SER A 776 62.58 4.13 -31.63
N LEU A 777 61.75 4.10 -30.57
CA LEU A 777 61.57 5.25 -29.70
C LEU A 777 62.80 5.48 -28.77
N HIS A 778 63.43 4.41 -28.26
CA HIS A 778 64.64 4.53 -27.48
C HIS A 778 65.81 5.14 -28.26
N LYS A 779 65.89 4.79 -29.58
CA LYS A 779 66.93 5.34 -30.50
C LYS A 779 66.69 6.83 -30.81
N LYS A 780 65.43 7.28 -30.82
CA LYS A 780 65.03 8.66 -31.16
C LYS A 780 65.22 9.63 -30.01
N GLN A 781 65.42 9.18 -28.79
CA GLN A 781 65.65 10.04 -27.61
C GLN A 781 66.98 10.78 -27.73
N PRO A 782 67.07 12.06 -27.21
CA PRO A 782 68.32 12.84 -27.30
C PRO A 782 69.56 12.16 -26.66
N GLN A 783 69.32 11.33 -25.66
CA GLN A 783 70.29 10.35 -25.14
C GLN A 783 69.68 8.97 -25.26
N ALA A 784 70.15 8.16 -26.21
CA ALA A 784 69.61 6.83 -26.36
C ALA A 784 69.90 5.99 -25.13
N ASP A 785 68.86 5.37 -24.52
CA ASP A 785 69.05 4.42 -23.44
C ASP A 785 69.53 3.08 -23.98
N LEU A 786 70.79 2.92 -23.99
CA LEU A 786 71.42 1.75 -24.63
C LEU A 786 71.18 0.47 -23.82
N ASP A 787 70.97 0.53 -22.52
CA ASP A 787 70.61 -0.62 -21.71
C ASP A 787 69.24 -1.14 -22.17
N ARG A 788 68.27 -0.23 -22.36
CA ARG A 788 66.92 -0.57 -22.86
C ARG A 788 66.90 -1.01 -24.30
N CYS A 789 67.70 -0.39 -25.14
CA CYS A 789 67.89 -0.83 -26.52
C CYS A 789 68.47 -2.27 -26.57
N SER A 790 69.45 -2.59 -25.77
CA SER A 790 70.02 -3.93 -25.69
C SER A 790 69.03 -4.97 -25.22
N MET A 791 68.19 -4.67 -24.21
CA MET A 791 67.14 -5.56 -23.75
C MET A 791 66.06 -5.77 -24.81
N CYS A 792 65.67 -4.74 -25.58
CA CYS A 792 64.73 -4.88 -26.69
C CYS A 792 65.24 -5.79 -27.81
N VAL A 793 66.48 -5.58 -28.20
CA VAL A 793 67.11 -6.40 -29.22
C VAL A 793 67.30 -7.85 -28.77
N HIS A 794 67.71 -8.03 -27.52
CA HIS A 794 67.83 -9.37 -26.91
C HIS A 794 66.51 -10.13 -26.95
N SER A 795 65.41 -9.45 -26.52
CA SER A 795 64.08 -10.03 -26.50
C SER A 795 63.56 -10.33 -27.91
N LEU A 796 63.80 -9.46 -28.88
CA LEU A 796 63.41 -9.67 -30.27
C LEU A 796 64.10 -10.90 -30.87
N ILE A 797 65.42 -11.03 -30.68
CA ILE A 797 66.19 -12.18 -31.15
C ILE A 797 65.74 -13.46 -30.44
N LYS A 798 65.56 -13.42 -29.12
CA LYS A 798 65.11 -14.59 -28.36
C LYS A 798 63.70 -15.06 -28.76
N LEU A 799 62.76 -14.15 -29.08
CA LEU A 799 61.43 -14.49 -29.54
C LEU A 799 61.43 -15.08 -30.95
N SER A 800 62.30 -14.62 -31.82
CA SER A 800 62.43 -15.09 -33.19
C SER A 800 63.26 -16.38 -33.31
N LEU A 801 64.28 -16.54 -32.47
CA LEU A 801 65.15 -17.73 -32.43
C LEU A 801 65.12 -18.38 -31.05
N PRO A 802 64.14 -19.19 -30.71
CA PRO A 802 64.06 -19.87 -29.40
C PRO A 802 65.22 -20.89 -29.28
N SER A 803 65.74 -21.07 -28.08
CA SER A 803 66.81 -22.02 -27.80
C SER A 803 66.33 -23.46 -27.97
N GLY A 804 67.13 -24.30 -28.63
CA GLY A 804 66.84 -25.73 -28.76
C GLY A 804 66.08 -26.15 -30.03
N VAL A 805 65.95 -25.26 -31.02
CA VAL A 805 65.31 -25.60 -32.31
C VAL A 805 66.39 -26.17 -33.25
N SER A 806 66.20 -27.35 -33.82
CA SER A 806 67.11 -28.02 -34.69
C SER A 806 67.08 -27.58 -36.18
N GLU A 807 65.98 -26.91 -36.55
CA GLU A 807 65.74 -26.37 -37.89
C GLU A 807 65.22 -24.95 -37.81
N VAL A 808 65.81 -24.04 -38.57
CA VAL A 808 65.43 -22.63 -38.60
C VAL A 808 65.02 -22.28 -40.03
N GLU A 809 63.83 -21.74 -40.21
CA GLU A 809 63.32 -21.32 -41.54
C GLU A 809 64.09 -20.08 -42.03
N ALA A 810 64.35 -20.01 -43.35
CA ALA A 810 65.14 -18.95 -43.98
C ALA A 810 64.59 -17.53 -43.68
N HIS A 811 63.26 -17.36 -43.65
CA HIS A 811 62.64 -16.05 -43.41
C HIS A 811 62.84 -15.61 -41.95
N VAL A 812 62.92 -16.51 -40.99
CA VAL A 812 63.27 -16.23 -39.61
C VAL A 812 64.71 -15.76 -39.47
N LEU A 813 65.60 -16.39 -40.15
CA LEU A 813 67.01 -15.98 -40.20
C LEU A 813 67.16 -14.57 -40.76
N GLU A 814 66.44 -14.22 -41.82
CA GLU A 814 66.43 -12.86 -42.39
C GLU A 814 65.91 -11.83 -41.39
N GLU A 815 64.76 -12.11 -40.72
CA GLU A 815 64.26 -11.22 -39.69
C GLU A 815 65.23 -11.00 -38.55
N VAL A 816 65.82 -12.05 -38.08
CA VAL A 816 66.82 -11.99 -36.97
C VAL A 816 68.10 -11.29 -37.43
N TRP A 817 68.51 -11.47 -38.65
CA TRP A 817 69.63 -10.75 -39.25
C TRP A 817 69.46 -9.25 -39.16
N ASP A 818 68.26 -8.73 -39.48
CA ASP A 818 67.98 -7.32 -39.40
C ASP A 818 68.11 -6.80 -37.96
N TYR A 819 67.72 -7.58 -36.94
CA TYR A 819 67.92 -7.22 -35.56
C TYR A 819 69.39 -7.17 -35.15
N TYR A 820 70.23 -8.07 -35.71
CA TYR A 820 71.66 -8.05 -35.46
C TYR A 820 72.32 -6.87 -36.17
N GLU A 821 71.92 -6.51 -37.37
CA GLU A 821 72.45 -5.33 -38.06
C GLU A 821 72.05 -4.05 -37.30
N GLU A 822 70.83 -4.02 -36.78
CA GLU A 822 70.40 -2.90 -35.94
C GLU A 822 71.21 -2.83 -34.62
N ALA A 823 71.45 -3.96 -33.98
CA ALA A 823 72.32 -4.02 -32.79
C ALA A 823 73.76 -3.52 -33.06
N LEU A 824 74.35 -3.96 -34.18
CA LEU A 824 75.66 -3.46 -34.57
C LEU A 824 75.65 -1.96 -34.85
N SER A 825 74.65 -1.44 -35.47
CA SER A 825 74.44 0.00 -35.71
C SER A 825 74.42 0.78 -34.39
N ILE A 826 73.70 0.25 -33.39
CA ILE A 826 73.59 0.86 -32.03
C ILE A 826 74.93 0.81 -31.35
N ILE A 827 75.60 -0.33 -31.35
CA ILE A 827 76.94 -0.53 -30.70
C ILE A 827 78.01 0.35 -31.35
N ALA A 828 77.98 0.47 -32.69
CA ALA A 828 78.94 1.30 -33.41
C ALA A 828 78.77 2.80 -33.14
N ALA A 829 77.55 3.25 -32.81
CA ALA A 829 77.36 4.63 -32.46
C ALA A 829 77.85 5.02 -31.03
N ALA A 830 77.87 4.08 -30.08
CA ALA A 830 78.30 4.29 -28.71
C ALA A 830 78.91 3.00 -28.12
N PRO A 831 80.15 2.58 -28.51
CA PRO A 831 80.67 1.28 -28.15
C PRO A 831 80.99 1.10 -26.67
N ASP A 832 81.22 2.16 -25.94
CA ASP A 832 81.60 2.10 -24.50
C ASP A 832 80.38 2.09 -23.59
N ASP A 833 79.22 2.49 -24.09
CA ASP A 833 78.02 2.63 -23.30
C ASP A 833 76.99 1.43 -23.49
N PHE A 834 77.27 0.56 -24.45
CA PHE A 834 76.43 -0.64 -24.64
C PHE A 834 76.88 -1.76 -23.70
N PRO A 835 76.00 -2.47 -23.01
CA PRO A 835 76.38 -3.51 -22.05
C PRO A 835 77.21 -4.60 -22.64
N GLU A 836 78.45 -4.77 -22.10
CA GLU A 836 79.46 -5.77 -22.59
C GLU A 836 78.87 -7.21 -22.52
N MET A 837 78.11 -7.55 -21.51
CA MET A 837 77.46 -8.85 -21.37
C MET A 837 76.40 -9.13 -22.45
N GLU A 838 75.68 -8.09 -22.89
CA GLU A 838 74.70 -8.20 -23.97
C GLU A 838 75.43 -8.35 -25.34
N THR A 839 76.54 -7.65 -25.54
CA THR A 839 77.36 -7.81 -26.70
C THR A 839 77.93 -9.24 -26.78
N LEU A 840 78.40 -9.79 -25.62
CA LEU A 840 78.83 -11.18 -25.56
C LEU A 840 77.71 -12.18 -25.82
N TRP A 841 76.45 -11.89 -25.35
CA TRP A 841 75.28 -12.72 -25.62
C TRP A 841 74.96 -12.71 -27.12
N LEU A 842 74.90 -11.54 -27.72
CA LEU A 842 74.64 -11.38 -29.17
C LEU A 842 75.67 -12.17 -30.00
N LEU A 843 76.98 -12.01 -29.71
CA LEU A 843 78.09 -12.75 -30.31
C LEU A 843 77.87 -14.25 -30.17
N THR A 844 77.69 -14.72 -28.94
CA THR A 844 77.58 -16.15 -28.65
C THR A 844 76.31 -16.74 -29.36
N ARG A 845 75.23 -16.02 -29.39
CA ARG A 845 73.96 -16.47 -30.02
C ARG A 845 74.15 -16.51 -31.55
N ALA A 846 74.78 -15.50 -32.16
CA ALA A 846 75.02 -15.46 -33.61
C ALA A 846 76.00 -16.59 -34.01
N TRP A 847 77.07 -16.77 -33.21
CA TRP A 847 78.02 -17.85 -33.40
C TRP A 847 77.38 -19.23 -33.34
N ASN A 848 76.61 -19.51 -32.29
CA ASN A 848 75.91 -20.78 -32.16
C ASN A 848 74.93 -21.04 -33.33
N THR A 849 74.28 -20.00 -33.85
CA THR A 849 73.46 -20.08 -35.04
C THR A 849 74.33 -20.45 -36.27
N GLY A 850 75.49 -19.83 -36.45
CA GLY A 850 76.40 -20.16 -37.51
C GLY A 850 76.90 -21.60 -37.42
N ILE A 851 77.23 -22.08 -36.20
CA ILE A 851 77.64 -23.46 -35.99
C ILE A 851 76.52 -24.46 -36.28
N LEU A 852 75.28 -24.14 -35.91
CA LEU A 852 74.11 -24.96 -36.25
C LEU A 852 73.97 -25.08 -37.74
N LEU A 853 74.06 -23.97 -38.46
CA LEU A 853 73.92 -23.94 -39.92
C LEU A 853 75.11 -24.72 -40.58
N TYR A 854 76.22 -24.61 -39.98
CA TYR A 854 77.37 -25.42 -40.41
C TYR A 854 77.08 -26.91 -40.25
N SER A 855 76.55 -27.30 -39.12
CA SER A 855 76.19 -28.72 -38.87
C SER A 855 75.16 -29.27 -39.84
N LEU A 856 74.31 -28.37 -40.34
CA LEU A 856 73.23 -28.64 -41.32
C LEU A 856 73.73 -28.55 -42.76
N ALA A 857 75.05 -28.40 -42.97
CA ALA A 857 75.73 -28.27 -44.27
C ALA A 857 75.27 -27.02 -45.08
N GLN A 858 74.74 -26.01 -44.42
CA GLN A 858 74.39 -24.71 -45.04
C GLN A 858 75.59 -23.77 -44.92
N TYR A 859 76.64 -24.06 -45.64
CA TYR A 859 77.94 -23.39 -45.49
C TYR A 859 77.94 -21.88 -45.82
N PRO A 860 77.27 -21.42 -46.87
CA PRO A 860 77.12 -19.98 -47.12
C PRO A 860 76.49 -19.19 -45.96
N GLU A 861 75.40 -19.72 -45.44
CA GLU A 861 74.70 -19.11 -44.33
C GLU A 861 75.55 -19.22 -43.03
N ALA A 862 76.18 -20.34 -42.82
CA ALA A 862 77.06 -20.52 -41.67
C ALA A 862 78.22 -19.51 -41.66
N GLU A 863 78.88 -19.27 -42.80
CA GLU A 863 79.88 -18.24 -42.95
C GLU A 863 79.32 -16.84 -42.62
N LYS A 864 78.16 -16.51 -43.17
CA LYS A 864 77.48 -15.23 -42.94
C LYS A 864 77.26 -14.99 -41.48
N TRP A 865 76.66 -15.97 -40.76
CA TRP A 865 76.38 -15.85 -39.32
C TRP A 865 77.63 -15.86 -38.42
N CYS A 866 78.62 -16.67 -38.69
CA CYS A 866 79.84 -16.64 -37.99
C CYS A 866 80.64 -15.36 -38.24
N GLY A 867 80.56 -14.81 -39.47
CA GLY A 867 81.18 -13.51 -39.80
C GLY A 867 80.52 -12.37 -39.06
N LEU A 868 79.21 -12.46 -38.93
CA LEU A 868 78.47 -11.52 -38.10
C LEU A 868 78.91 -11.59 -36.65
N ALA A 869 79.04 -12.77 -36.09
CA ALA A 869 79.56 -12.97 -34.73
C ALA A 869 80.98 -12.36 -34.55
N MET A 870 81.89 -12.58 -35.56
CA MET A 870 83.15 -11.94 -35.54
C MET A 870 83.17 -10.42 -35.55
N SER A 871 82.11 -9.82 -36.13
CA SER A 871 81.92 -8.37 -36.13
C SER A 871 81.66 -7.85 -34.72
N PHE A 872 80.94 -8.60 -33.85
CA PHE A 872 80.74 -8.25 -32.46
C PHE A 872 81.99 -8.37 -31.59
N ILE A 873 82.92 -9.21 -31.92
CA ILE A 873 84.18 -9.35 -31.16
C ILE A 873 84.85 -8.01 -31.05
N ARG A 874 84.84 -7.15 -32.05
CA ARG A 874 85.54 -5.85 -32.06
C ARG A 874 85.00 -4.87 -30.99
N HIS A 875 83.80 -5.17 -30.42
CA HIS A 875 83.13 -4.36 -29.46
C HIS A 875 83.16 -4.99 -28.04
N LEU A 876 83.92 -6.09 -27.85
CA LEU A 876 84.10 -6.77 -26.56
C LEU A 876 85.30 -6.22 -25.83
N GLY A 877 85.24 -5.09 -25.32
CA GLY A 877 86.38 -4.47 -24.54
C GLY A 877 87.41 -5.38 -23.98
N SER A 878 87.44 -5.76 -22.77
CA SER A 878 88.40 -6.57 -22.07
C SER A 878 88.40 -8.04 -22.51
N LEU A 879 87.30 -8.56 -23.03
CA LEU A 879 87.18 -9.96 -23.44
C LEU A 879 87.53 -10.24 -24.91
N GLN A 880 87.88 -9.21 -25.73
CA GLN A 880 88.10 -9.29 -27.15
C GLN A 880 89.15 -10.29 -27.50
N GLU A 881 90.34 -10.16 -26.92
CA GLU A 881 91.52 -11.02 -27.22
C GLU A 881 91.29 -12.52 -26.95
N SER A 882 90.57 -12.82 -25.86
CA SER A 882 90.26 -14.19 -25.49
C SER A 882 89.29 -14.87 -26.49
N TYR A 883 88.26 -14.18 -26.85
CA TYR A 883 87.28 -14.74 -27.77
C TYR A 883 87.72 -14.72 -29.25
N GLU A 884 88.52 -13.72 -29.67
CA GLU A 884 88.99 -13.59 -31.00
C GLU A 884 89.96 -14.75 -31.30
N THR A 885 90.78 -15.10 -30.32
CA THR A 885 91.73 -16.20 -30.45
C THR A 885 91.06 -17.55 -30.56
N GLN A 886 89.95 -17.77 -29.79
CA GLN A 886 89.21 -19.04 -29.80
C GLN A 886 88.39 -19.22 -31.07
N MET A 887 87.74 -18.15 -31.54
CA MET A 887 86.76 -18.21 -32.60
C MET A 887 87.38 -18.10 -34.00
N SER A 888 88.49 -17.41 -34.17
CA SER A 888 89.16 -17.23 -35.43
C SER A 888 89.66 -18.57 -36.08
N GLY A 889 90.07 -19.53 -35.25
CA GLY A 889 90.48 -20.86 -35.75
C GLY A 889 89.30 -21.63 -36.34
N LEU A 890 88.17 -21.68 -35.68
CA LEU A 890 86.92 -22.32 -36.14
C LEU A 890 86.36 -21.59 -37.34
N TYR A 891 86.41 -20.26 -37.35
CA TYR A 891 85.91 -19.46 -38.49
C TYR A 891 86.79 -19.75 -39.78
N SER A 892 88.03 -19.86 -39.67
CA SER A 892 88.94 -20.26 -40.75
C SER A 892 88.53 -21.64 -41.29
N GLU A 893 88.18 -22.59 -40.42
CA GLU A 893 87.76 -23.93 -40.88
C GLU A 893 86.42 -23.84 -41.63
N ILE A 894 85.47 -22.98 -41.18
CA ILE A 894 84.21 -22.74 -41.89
C ILE A 894 84.43 -22.13 -43.26
N LEU A 895 85.29 -21.17 -43.39
CA LEU A 895 85.75 -20.59 -44.70
C LEU A 895 86.39 -21.62 -45.61
N ASP A 896 87.31 -22.48 -45.11
CA ASP A 896 87.92 -23.56 -45.90
C ASP A 896 86.83 -24.58 -46.38
N ARG A 897 85.83 -24.90 -45.59
CA ARG A 897 84.74 -25.78 -45.96
C ARG A 897 83.90 -25.18 -47.05
N LEU A 898 83.54 -23.88 -46.90
CA LEU A 898 82.75 -23.12 -47.88
C LEU A 898 83.48 -23.08 -49.21
N ASP A 899 84.78 -22.79 -49.25
CA ASP A 899 85.68 -22.80 -50.45
C ASP A 899 85.74 -24.18 -51.13
N LYS A 900 85.83 -25.24 -50.31
CA LYS A 900 85.73 -26.62 -50.86
C LYS A 900 84.35 -26.92 -51.47
N ALA A 901 83.26 -26.51 -50.81
CA ALA A 901 81.87 -26.66 -51.31
C ALA A 901 81.63 -25.85 -52.56
N LYS A 902 82.14 -24.62 -52.68
CA LYS A 902 82.10 -23.80 -53.91
C LYS A 902 82.93 -24.43 -55.03
N LYS A 903 84.05 -24.95 -54.78
CA LYS A 903 84.90 -25.68 -55.74
C LYS A 903 84.18 -26.95 -56.23
N ASN A 904 83.53 -27.68 -55.38
CA ASN A 904 82.79 -28.87 -55.81
C ASN A 904 81.57 -28.57 -56.68
N ILE A 905 80.92 -27.49 -56.44
CA ILE A 905 79.77 -27.01 -57.27
C ILE A 905 80.22 -26.57 -58.68
N ILE A 906 81.44 -25.91 -58.73
CA ILE A 906 82.07 -25.49 -60.05
C ILE A 906 82.61 -26.70 -60.86
N MET A 907 82.79 -27.80 -60.20
CA MET A 907 83.30 -29.04 -60.89
C MET A 907 82.08 -29.95 -61.31
N GLU A 908 80.88 -29.71 -60.82
CA GLU A 908 79.61 -30.40 -61.23
C GLU A 908 78.85 -29.68 -62.35
N GLU A 909 79.13 -28.42 -62.65
CA GLU A 909 78.63 -27.71 -63.86
C GLU A 909 79.70 -27.96 -65.06
#